data_33c83bcbec296336f50ac6b97b22d7ba
#
_entry.id   33c83bcbec296336f50ac6b97b22d7ba
#
_cell.length_a   1.000
_cell.length_b   1.000
_cell.length_c   1.000
_cell.angle_alpha   90.00
_cell.angle_beta   90.00
_cell.angle_gamma   90.00
#
_symmetry.space_group_name_H-M   'P 1'
#
loop_
_entity.id
_entity.type
_entity.pdbx_description
1 polymer ?
#
loop_
_entity_poly.entity_id
_entity_poly.type
_entity_poly.pdbx_seq_one_letter_code
_entity_poly.pdbx_strand_id
1 'polypeptide(L)'
;MAPALALALGAAALLLPRGARAPLAVAGAVAVLLALPAGWAAAWPAVVAVDLVGGAALLLAVLARPALRPTTLLTGALGGAVLLGHGLLVALAAPIGALVALGTITVLGVALAARRAAGPYRWVAGTGLLAAQVALPGVAAVALFAAGAPPWWQARAALAAAALALVALLATRRHRVELIGYAVSGAAVAVSVPGLAPLVVAGNEPLAPYAALAALGVALVARWDLPAVAGQPDGSAEQATPGASAVGDRESGSSAVGASPLTGRSGLLAVAGVVLVAVAVLAALPALLTTLTAPYGSRGPVWSGVPTVVADPTALPAALALVVLAVAAVLAVRGVRPPLLRALPFGAAALPVLLVAVGAPWPVLPAAVLLAGAAALVLAALAAPRPALAPIAVPVGVVLTAAGVIGLLATRAGTLAAESALLVAAVVVAVGARTVEVRVAGCLAAVGAASALAVTAPLAGGLPLRAAAYPLLAVAALVLAVAAVISPPEAARGSSSARARVGRVLDGAAQAVALVAVLLAVEVARHIATICVLWGVAVALRLLRRGEPVASRWTFAAIACGSELLAAWVLLAAGGVTVLEAYTLPAAALALGAGLLALRTRPDLTSWPALGPGLVAALLPSLLSVLAGPDPQPWRRLLLGAAALGAVLAGAARRWQAPVLLGGGVLAALALHELARGWDLLPRWIYLGVGGLALIGLAASYERRRRDLARLRDVVARLG
;
A
#
# COMPACT_ATOMS: atom_id res chain seq x y z
N MET A 1 30.72 65.18 -0.34
CA MET A 1 30.57 64.05 -1.30
C MET A 1 29.32 64.24 -2.17
N ALA A 2 28.12 64.33 -1.64
CA ALA A 2 26.88 64.43 -2.43
C ALA A 2 26.83 65.59 -3.43
N PRO A 3 27.22 66.84 -3.11
CA PRO A 3 27.21 67.93 -4.09
C PRO A 3 28.28 67.75 -5.20
N ALA A 4 29.44 67.18 -4.88
CA ALA A 4 30.45 66.87 -5.89
C ALA A 4 29.96 65.78 -6.87
N LEU A 5 29.27 64.76 -6.34
CA LEU A 5 28.67 63.71 -7.15
C LEU A 5 27.55 64.27 -8.05
N ALA A 6 26.72 65.18 -7.53
CA ALA A 6 25.67 65.87 -8.31
C ALA A 6 26.23 66.71 -9.43
N LEU A 7 27.31 67.47 -9.21
CA LEU A 7 28.02 68.27 -10.20
C LEU A 7 28.70 67.36 -11.25
N ALA A 8 29.34 66.28 -10.85
CA ALA A 8 29.96 65.35 -11.78
C ALA A 8 28.94 64.65 -12.68
N LEU A 9 27.82 64.20 -12.13
CA LEU A 9 26.75 63.56 -12.87
C LEU A 9 25.99 64.58 -13.79
N GLY A 10 25.85 65.84 -13.35
CA GLY A 10 25.31 66.95 -14.16
C GLY A 10 26.18 67.27 -15.35
N ALA A 11 27.50 67.38 -15.13
CA ALA A 11 28.48 67.57 -16.21
C ALA A 11 28.52 66.38 -17.18
N ALA A 12 28.53 65.13 -16.69
CA ALA A 12 28.42 63.94 -17.52
C ALA A 12 27.14 63.88 -18.36
N ALA A 13 25.99 64.31 -17.80
CA ALA A 13 24.73 64.37 -18.52
C ALA A 13 24.73 65.34 -19.67
N LEU A 14 25.50 66.44 -19.60
CA LEU A 14 25.65 67.44 -20.69
C LEU A 14 26.48 66.90 -21.86
N LEU A 15 27.42 66.00 -21.60
CA LEU A 15 28.31 65.37 -22.62
C LEU A 15 27.63 64.21 -23.36
N LEU A 16 26.55 63.69 -22.88
CA LEU A 16 25.88 62.50 -23.43
C LEU A 16 24.83 62.86 -24.52
N PRO A 17 24.52 61.91 -25.44
CA PRO A 17 23.43 62.06 -26.39
C PRO A 17 22.11 62.40 -25.71
N ARG A 18 21.26 63.24 -26.35
CA ARG A 18 19.98 63.72 -25.80
C ARG A 18 19.10 62.55 -25.26
N GLY A 19 19.20 61.37 -25.85
CA GLY A 19 18.43 60.17 -25.42
C GLY A 19 18.85 59.58 -24.08
N ALA A 20 20.10 59.70 -23.68
CA ALA A 20 20.68 59.15 -22.44
C ALA A 20 20.64 60.13 -21.24
N ARG A 21 20.39 61.42 -21.51
CA ARG A 21 20.42 62.49 -20.47
C ARG A 21 19.39 62.25 -19.38
N ALA A 22 18.14 61.96 -19.76
CA ALA A 22 17.04 61.81 -18.79
C ALA A 22 17.22 60.55 -17.89
N PRO A 23 17.51 59.37 -18.39
CA PRO A 23 17.77 58.20 -17.47
C PRO A 23 19.00 58.41 -16.61
N LEU A 24 20.08 59.01 -17.10
CA LEU A 24 21.25 59.33 -16.28
C LEU A 24 20.99 60.37 -15.18
N ALA A 25 20.20 61.40 -15.51
CA ALA A 25 19.80 62.42 -14.52
C ALA A 25 18.93 61.76 -13.38
N VAL A 26 18.04 60.83 -13.73
CA VAL A 26 17.26 60.08 -12.72
C VAL A 26 18.15 59.20 -11.89
N ALA A 27 19.09 58.44 -12.50
CA ALA A 27 20.04 57.60 -11.74
C ALA A 27 20.92 58.43 -10.83
N GLY A 28 21.39 59.60 -11.34
CA GLY A 28 22.14 60.56 -10.54
C GLY A 28 21.40 61.13 -9.34
N ALA A 29 20.09 61.51 -9.54
CA ALA A 29 19.26 61.94 -8.45
C ALA A 29 19.05 60.86 -7.39
N VAL A 30 18.91 59.60 -7.76
CA VAL A 30 18.81 58.46 -6.82
C VAL A 30 20.12 58.35 -5.99
N ALA A 31 21.28 58.35 -6.69
CA ALA A 31 22.58 58.28 -6.04
C ALA A 31 22.80 59.44 -5.04
N VAL A 32 22.39 60.67 -5.42
CA VAL A 32 22.47 61.84 -4.54
C VAL A 32 21.55 61.70 -3.34
N LEU A 33 20.29 61.26 -3.52
CA LEU A 33 19.33 61.07 -2.43
C LEU A 33 19.81 60.01 -1.43
N LEU A 34 20.42 58.90 -1.87
CA LEU A 34 21.01 57.90 -1.00
C LEU A 34 22.24 58.41 -0.24
N ALA A 35 23.05 59.27 -0.88
CA ALA A 35 24.28 59.83 -0.27
C ALA A 35 24.03 61.09 0.61
N LEU A 36 22.91 61.76 0.40
CA LEU A 36 22.58 63.02 1.05
C LEU A 36 22.54 62.91 2.59
N PRO A 37 21.85 61.94 3.21
CA PRO A 37 21.78 61.80 4.65
C PRO A 37 23.14 61.52 5.29
N ALA A 38 24.00 60.74 4.63
CA ALA A 38 25.35 60.46 5.12
C ALA A 38 26.26 61.71 5.11
N GLY A 39 25.99 62.65 4.21
CA GLY A 39 26.74 63.93 4.14
C GLY A 39 26.54 64.87 5.33
N TRP A 40 25.43 64.73 6.02
CA TRP A 40 25.06 65.56 7.19
C TRP A 40 24.97 64.76 8.49
N ALA A 41 25.44 63.54 8.52
CA ALA A 41 25.31 62.63 9.65
C ALA A 41 23.85 62.62 10.18
N ALA A 42 22.88 62.57 9.25
CA ALA A 42 21.46 62.66 9.58
C ALA A 42 21.00 61.52 10.47
N ALA A 43 20.12 61.82 11.43
CA ALA A 43 19.49 60.77 12.23
C ALA A 43 18.65 59.83 11.34
N TRP A 44 18.55 58.58 11.73
CA TRP A 44 17.86 57.55 10.96
C TRP A 44 16.42 57.93 10.47
N PRO A 45 15.58 58.70 11.23
CA PRO A 45 14.27 59.14 10.74
C PRO A 45 14.36 60.05 9.52
N ALA A 46 15.38 60.91 9.44
CA ALA A 46 15.60 61.76 8.29
C ALA A 46 16.04 60.94 7.03
N VAL A 47 16.83 59.90 7.21
CA VAL A 47 17.18 58.95 6.15
C VAL A 47 15.89 58.30 5.56
N VAL A 48 15.05 57.76 6.44
CA VAL A 48 13.75 57.16 6.05
C VAL A 48 12.89 58.18 5.34
N ALA A 49 12.77 59.42 5.86
CA ALA A 49 11.96 60.45 5.23
C ALA A 49 12.44 60.81 3.80
N VAL A 50 13.76 61.01 3.61
CA VAL A 50 14.36 61.31 2.31
C VAL A 50 14.10 60.17 1.31
N ASP A 51 14.34 58.93 1.73
CA ASP A 51 14.17 57.78 0.88
C ASP A 51 12.70 57.52 0.49
N LEU A 52 11.77 57.60 1.46
CA LEU A 52 10.35 57.41 1.19
C LEU A 52 9.79 58.53 0.31
N VAL A 53 10.12 59.81 0.62
CA VAL A 53 9.63 60.98 -0.18
C VAL A 53 10.27 60.93 -1.59
N GLY A 54 11.57 60.70 -1.67
CA GLY A 54 12.29 60.60 -2.94
C GLY A 54 11.79 59.44 -3.81
N GLY A 55 11.65 58.25 -3.21
CA GLY A 55 11.11 57.07 -3.88
C GLY A 55 9.65 57.27 -4.31
N ALA A 56 8.81 57.84 -3.44
CA ALA A 56 7.42 58.13 -3.76
C ALA A 56 7.31 59.17 -4.91
N ALA A 57 8.12 60.24 -4.86
CA ALA A 57 8.13 61.28 -5.89
C ALA A 57 8.54 60.71 -7.26
N LEU A 58 9.54 59.84 -7.32
CA LEU A 58 9.91 59.15 -8.57
C LEU A 58 8.82 58.27 -9.10
N LEU A 59 8.18 57.45 -8.27
CA LEU A 59 7.07 56.58 -8.71
C LEU A 59 5.85 57.38 -9.08
N LEU A 60 5.50 58.49 -8.39
CA LEU A 60 4.43 59.40 -8.77
C LEU A 60 4.74 60.11 -10.08
N ALA A 61 5.98 60.48 -10.34
CA ALA A 61 6.41 61.06 -11.62
C ALA A 61 6.25 60.05 -12.78
N VAL A 62 6.58 58.77 -12.55
CA VAL A 62 6.31 57.68 -13.51
C VAL A 62 4.81 57.50 -13.71
N LEU A 63 4.02 57.54 -12.65
CA LEU A 63 2.56 57.45 -12.71
C LEU A 63 1.93 58.60 -13.49
N ALA A 64 2.41 59.83 -13.28
CA ALA A 64 1.86 61.03 -13.90
C ALA A 64 2.22 61.19 -15.38
N ARG A 65 3.37 60.64 -15.84
CA ARG A 65 3.90 60.87 -17.18
C ARG A 65 4.09 59.53 -17.97
N PRO A 66 2.99 58.91 -18.48
CA PRO A 66 3.08 57.62 -19.17
C PRO A 66 3.79 57.69 -20.54
N ALA A 67 3.96 58.87 -21.10
CA ALA A 67 4.65 59.12 -22.36
C ALA A 67 6.17 59.20 -22.26
N LEU A 68 6.75 58.92 -21.06
CA LEU A 68 8.19 58.85 -20.89
C LEU A 68 8.81 57.79 -21.80
N ARG A 69 10.04 58.06 -22.24
CA ARG A 69 10.81 57.04 -22.97
C ARG A 69 10.98 55.78 -22.12
N PRO A 70 10.90 54.57 -22.68
CA PRO A 70 10.99 53.33 -21.92
C PRO A 70 12.20 53.23 -20.97
N THR A 71 13.35 53.72 -21.39
CA THR A 71 14.57 53.74 -20.55
C THR A 71 14.44 54.66 -19.34
N THR A 72 13.81 55.87 -19.50
CA THR A 72 13.60 56.82 -18.39
C THR A 72 12.52 56.35 -17.46
N LEU A 73 11.48 55.72 -17.97
CA LEU A 73 10.43 55.09 -17.19
C LEU A 73 10.98 53.96 -16.30
N LEU A 74 11.78 53.05 -16.87
CA LEU A 74 12.37 51.96 -16.16
C LEU A 74 13.40 52.43 -15.12
N THR A 75 14.27 53.40 -15.45
CA THR A 75 15.20 53.96 -14.47
C THR A 75 14.52 54.71 -13.33
N GLY A 76 13.41 55.40 -13.61
CA GLY A 76 12.59 56.09 -12.58
C GLY A 76 11.90 55.04 -11.65
N ALA A 77 11.32 54.02 -12.24
CA ALA A 77 10.69 52.95 -11.46
C ALA A 77 11.68 52.16 -10.62
N LEU A 78 12.84 51.77 -11.20
CA LEU A 78 13.89 51.08 -10.46
C LEU A 78 14.51 51.94 -9.37
N GLY A 79 14.79 53.22 -9.66
CA GLY A 79 15.31 54.17 -8.69
C GLY A 79 14.34 54.41 -7.53
N GLY A 80 13.05 54.56 -7.83
CA GLY A 80 12.00 54.66 -6.79
C GLY A 80 11.89 53.39 -5.95
N ALA A 81 12.00 52.23 -6.56
CA ALA A 81 12.00 50.94 -5.85
C ALA A 81 13.23 50.77 -4.92
N VAL A 82 14.41 51.17 -5.39
CA VAL A 82 15.66 51.14 -4.61
C VAL A 82 15.56 52.08 -3.38
N LEU A 83 15.08 53.29 -3.56
CA LEU A 83 14.89 54.26 -2.44
C LEU A 83 13.86 53.73 -1.45
N LEU A 84 12.71 53.26 -1.90
CA LEU A 84 11.70 52.68 -1.01
C LEU A 84 12.20 51.44 -0.28
N GLY A 85 12.97 50.58 -0.95
CA GLY A 85 13.59 49.41 -0.34
C GLY A 85 14.63 49.75 0.70
N HIS A 86 15.52 50.72 0.42
CA HIS A 86 16.51 51.21 1.39
C HIS A 86 15.82 51.89 2.58
N GLY A 87 14.82 52.76 2.29
CA GLY A 87 14.03 53.42 3.33
C GLY A 87 13.29 52.42 4.22
N LEU A 88 12.76 51.32 3.66
CA LEU A 88 12.13 50.25 4.44
C LEU A 88 13.16 49.55 5.35
N LEU A 89 14.35 49.20 4.83
CA LEU A 89 15.39 48.55 5.62
C LEU A 89 15.82 49.41 6.81
N VAL A 90 16.01 50.69 6.60
CA VAL A 90 16.34 51.65 7.70
C VAL A 90 15.14 51.81 8.64
N ALA A 91 13.92 51.85 8.12
CA ALA A 91 12.68 52.00 8.87
C ALA A 91 12.37 50.82 9.80
N LEU A 92 12.92 49.63 9.56
CA LEU A 92 12.80 48.47 10.47
C LEU A 92 13.40 48.74 11.86
N ALA A 93 14.20 49.79 12.06
CA ALA A 93 14.71 50.21 13.36
C ALA A 93 13.60 50.63 14.32
N ALA A 94 12.41 51.06 13.84
CA ALA A 94 11.29 51.45 14.69
C ALA A 94 9.93 51.02 14.06
N PRO A 95 8.97 50.57 14.88
CA PRO A 95 7.69 50.06 14.38
C PRO A 95 6.87 51.08 13.58
N ILE A 96 6.85 52.34 14.03
CA ILE A 96 6.14 53.40 13.31
C ILE A 96 6.79 53.68 11.95
N GLY A 97 8.14 53.70 11.90
CA GLY A 97 8.86 53.85 10.63
C GLY A 97 8.55 52.75 9.65
N ALA A 98 8.60 51.48 10.10
CA ALA A 98 8.28 50.31 9.31
C ALA A 98 6.83 50.34 8.78
N LEU A 99 5.88 50.78 9.64
CA LEU A 99 4.47 50.92 9.27
C LEU A 99 4.28 51.95 8.12
N VAL A 100 4.92 53.13 8.27
CA VAL A 100 4.87 54.19 7.25
C VAL A 100 5.50 53.69 5.95
N ALA A 101 6.64 53.04 6.00
CA ALA A 101 7.32 52.52 4.81
C ALA A 101 6.49 51.46 4.09
N LEU A 102 6.01 50.43 4.80
CA LEU A 102 5.15 49.39 4.24
C LEU A 102 3.83 49.94 3.71
N GLY A 103 3.21 50.87 4.43
CA GLY A 103 1.99 51.56 4.00
C GLY A 103 2.21 52.37 2.70
N THR A 104 3.34 53.10 2.61
CA THR A 104 3.73 53.81 1.40
C THR A 104 3.90 52.88 0.19
N ILE A 105 4.60 51.76 0.37
CA ILE A 105 4.79 50.72 -0.67
C ILE A 105 3.43 50.15 -1.11
N THR A 106 2.57 49.88 -0.15
CA THR A 106 1.23 49.33 -0.46
C THR A 106 0.37 50.33 -1.27
N VAL A 107 0.29 51.57 -0.81
CA VAL A 107 -0.53 52.59 -1.50
C VAL A 107 0.00 52.92 -2.89
N LEU A 108 1.31 53.11 -3.02
CA LEU A 108 1.94 53.41 -4.32
C LEU A 108 1.83 52.21 -5.27
N GLY A 109 2.03 50.98 -4.77
CA GLY A 109 1.92 49.78 -5.56
C GLY A 109 0.50 49.56 -6.12
N VAL A 110 -0.52 49.82 -5.29
CA VAL A 110 -1.93 49.79 -5.73
C VAL A 110 -2.23 50.93 -6.74
N ALA A 111 -1.72 52.13 -6.51
CA ALA A 111 -1.90 53.27 -7.43
C ALA A 111 -1.26 53.00 -8.80
N LEU A 112 -0.05 52.41 -8.81
CA LEU A 112 0.60 52.01 -10.07
C LEU A 112 -0.18 50.92 -10.80
N ALA A 113 -0.72 49.94 -10.08
CA ALA A 113 -1.53 48.86 -10.66
C ALA A 113 -2.90 49.33 -11.12
N ALA A 114 -3.48 50.34 -10.50
CA ALA A 114 -4.80 50.89 -10.87
C ALA A 114 -4.82 51.55 -12.26
N ARG A 115 -3.67 52.04 -12.72
CA ARG A 115 -3.55 52.69 -14.04
C ARG A 115 -3.50 51.63 -15.15
N ARG A 116 -4.07 51.97 -16.35
CA ARG A 116 -4.01 51.09 -17.52
C ARG A 116 -2.56 50.76 -17.90
N ALA A 117 -2.19 49.49 -17.90
CA ALA A 117 -0.85 49.02 -18.18
C ALA A 117 -0.68 48.73 -19.68
N ALA A 118 0.07 49.59 -20.37
CA ALA A 118 0.44 49.37 -21.77
C ALA A 118 1.96 49.40 -21.95
N GLY A 119 2.48 48.61 -22.89
CA GLY A 119 3.88 48.56 -23.21
C GLY A 119 4.80 48.31 -21.98
N PRO A 120 5.92 49.08 -21.83
CA PRO A 120 6.87 48.89 -20.73
C PRO A 120 6.27 49.23 -19.36
N TYR A 121 5.22 50.03 -19.28
CA TYR A 121 4.54 50.37 -18.01
C TYR A 121 3.90 49.15 -17.34
N ARG A 122 3.59 48.09 -18.11
CA ARG A 122 3.08 46.82 -17.56
C ARG A 122 4.02 46.21 -16.48
N TRP A 123 5.34 46.31 -16.71
CA TRP A 123 6.34 45.82 -15.73
C TRP A 123 6.29 46.63 -14.43
N VAL A 124 6.17 47.95 -14.52
CA VAL A 124 6.09 48.82 -13.35
C VAL A 124 4.80 48.61 -12.59
N ALA A 125 3.68 48.52 -13.28
CA ALA A 125 2.38 48.26 -12.67
C ALA A 125 2.34 46.86 -12.02
N GLY A 126 2.91 45.85 -12.69
CA GLY A 126 2.96 44.49 -12.20
C GLY A 126 3.83 44.34 -10.97
N THR A 127 5.06 44.87 -10.98
CA THR A 127 5.95 44.82 -9.80
C THR A 127 5.40 45.64 -8.65
N GLY A 128 4.74 46.77 -8.91
CA GLY A 128 4.04 47.56 -7.91
C GLY A 128 2.90 46.75 -7.24
N LEU A 129 2.09 46.04 -8.01
CA LEU A 129 1.03 45.17 -7.49
C LEU A 129 1.61 44.06 -6.61
N LEU A 130 2.67 43.40 -7.08
CA LEU A 130 3.36 42.37 -6.31
C LEU A 130 3.89 42.92 -4.97
N ALA A 131 4.58 44.07 -5.01
CA ALA A 131 5.11 44.71 -3.81
C ALA A 131 3.99 45.08 -2.82
N ALA A 132 2.87 45.61 -3.30
CA ALA A 132 1.71 45.94 -2.46
C ALA A 132 1.12 44.72 -1.78
N GLN A 133 0.95 43.60 -2.54
CA GLN A 133 0.42 42.37 -1.97
C GLN A 133 1.33 41.77 -0.92
N VAL A 134 2.65 41.81 -1.10
CA VAL A 134 3.64 41.30 -0.14
C VAL A 134 3.76 42.19 1.08
N ALA A 135 3.67 43.54 0.92
CA ALA A 135 3.76 44.47 2.02
C ALA A 135 2.51 44.45 2.92
N LEU A 136 1.34 44.17 2.40
CA LEU A 136 0.07 44.27 3.11
C LEU A 136 -0.01 43.39 4.40
N PRO A 137 0.40 42.12 4.42
CA PRO A 137 0.49 41.34 5.65
C PRO A 137 1.44 41.97 6.68
N GLY A 138 2.56 42.55 6.22
CA GLY A 138 3.51 43.24 7.06
C GLY A 138 2.91 44.49 7.69
N VAL A 139 2.12 45.28 6.98
CA VAL A 139 1.36 46.44 7.53
C VAL A 139 0.49 45.99 8.70
N ALA A 140 -0.30 44.92 8.51
CA ALA A 140 -1.21 44.41 9.53
C ALA A 140 -0.44 43.93 10.80
N ALA A 141 0.65 43.20 10.60
CA ALA A 141 1.47 42.68 11.70
C ALA A 141 2.13 43.82 12.47
N VAL A 142 2.80 44.77 11.78
CA VAL A 142 3.52 45.89 12.39
C VAL A 142 2.55 46.88 13.05
N ALA A 143 1.37 47.10 12.51
CA ALA A 143 0.33 47.93 13.12
C ALA A 143 -0.09 47.39 14.51
N LEU A 144 -0.35 46.10 14.59
CA LEU A 144 -0.67 45.44 15.85
C LEU A 144 0.53 45.41 16.84
N PHE A 145 1.75 45.21 16.31
CA PHE A 145 2.96 45.29 17.09
C PHE A 145 3.14 46.71 17.72
N ALA A 146 2.95 47.76 16.93
CA ALA A 146 3.01 49.14 17.39
C ALA A 146 1.91 49.47 18.42
N ALA A 147 0.77 48.79 18.35
CA ALA A 147 -0.32 48.91 19.32
C ALA A 147 -0.10 48.06 20.59
N GLY A 148 1.03 47.35 20.72
CA GLY A 148 1.33 46.50 21.86
C GLY A 148 0.54 45.19 21.89
N ALA A 149 -0.05 44.77 20.78
CA ALA A 149 -0.80 43.52 20.70
C ALA A 149 0.15 42.30 20.82
N PRO A 150 -0.29 41.22 21.47
CA PRO A 150 0.54 40.03 21.63
C PRO A 150 0.88 39.40 20.26
N PRO A 151 2.03 38.67 20.16
CA PRO A 151 2.59 38.15 18.92
C PRO A 151 1.61 37.27 18.11
N TRP A 152 0.75 36.52 18.79
CA TRP A 152 -0.24 35.65 18.14
C TRP A 152 -1.33 36.45 17.40
N TRP A 153 -1.73 37.65 17.88
CA TRP A 153 -2.62 38.55 17.12
C TRP A 153 -1.94 39.12 15.87
N GLN A 154 -0.65 39.42 15.94
CA GLN A 154 0.13 39.90 14.80
C GLN A 154 0.18 38.86 13.69
N ALA A 155 0.45 37.59 14.03
CA ALA A 155 0.46 36.50 13.06
C ALA A 155 -0.94 36.25 12.42
N ARG A 156 -1.99 36.31 13.26
CA ARG A 156 -3.38 36.16 12.77
C ARG A 156 -3.78 37.30 11.84
N ALA A 157 -3.46 38.52 12.19
CA ALA A 157 -3.75 39.68 11.35
C ALA A 157 -2.99 39.65 10.02
N ALA A 158 -1.72 39.23 10.04
CA ALA A 158 -0.94 39.07 8.83
C ALA A 158 -1.58 38.02 7.88
N LEU A 159 -2.00 36.88 8.42
CA LEU A 159 -2.67 35.85 7.64
C LEU A 159 -4.04 36.31 7.14
N ALA A 160 -4.81 37.06 7.96
CA ALA A 160 -6.09 37.64 7.52
C ALA A 160 -5.89 38.70 6.43
N ALA A 161 -4.86 39.55 6.56
CA ALA A 161 -4.51 40.54 5.53
C ALA A 161 -4.07 39.85 4.20
N ALA A 162 -3.41 38.71 4.27
CA ALA A 162 -3.06 37.91 3.09
C ALA A 162 -4.30 37.48 2.28
N ALA A 163 -5.46 37.31 2.93
CA ALA A 163 -6.71 37.04 2.21
C ALA A 163 -7.10 38.17 1.26
N LEU A 164 -6.72 39.43 1.56
CA LEU A 164 -6.94 40.57 0.66
C LEU A 164 -6.09 40.46 -0.62
N ALA A 165 -4.92 39.81 -0.56
CA ALA A 165 -4.13 39.51 -1.76
C ALA A 165 -4.85 38.54 -2.68
N LEU A 166 -5.62 37.58 -2.15
CA LEU A 166 -6.48 36.69 -2.94
C LEU A 166 -7.63 37.44 -3.60
N VAL A 167 -8.24 38.42 -2.89
CA VAL A 167 -9.26 39.28 -3.46
C VAL A 167 -8.68 40.15 -4.59
N ALA A 168 -7.48 40.73 -4.39
CA ALA A 168 -6.77 41.49 -5.42
C ALA A 168 -6.43 40.59 -6.64
N LEU A 169 -6.08 39.35 -6.47
CA LEU A 169 -5.90 38.39 -7.56
C LEU A 169 -7.21 38.18 -8.36
N LEU A 170 -8.34 38.00 -7.67
CA LEU A 170 -9.65 37.86 -8.32
C LEU A 170 -10.04 39.12 -9.11
N ALA A 171 -9.84 40.32 -8.53
CA ALA A 171 -10.07 41.59 -9.19
C ALA A 171 -9.18 41.77 -10.43
N THR A 172 -7.88 41.42 -10.30
CA THR A 172 -6.93 41.46 -11.41
C THR A 172 -7.34 40.51 -12.53
N ARG A 173 -7.80 39.32 -12.23
CA ARG A 173 -8.32 38.36 -13.21
C ARG A 173 -9.53 38.88 -13.99
N ARG A 174 -10.40 39.62 -13.32
CA ARG A 174 -11.61 40.18 -13.96
C ARG A 174 -11.31 41.41 -14.79
N HIS A 175 -10.42 42.29 -14.36
CA HIS A 175 -10.26 43.60 -14.90
C HIS A 175 -8.89 43.91 -15.52
N ARG A 176 -7.85 43.09 -15.22
CA ARG A 176 -6.43 43.35 -15.53
C ARG A 176 -5.66 42.09 -15.86
N VAL A 177 -6.13 41.36 -16.88
CA VAL A 177 -5.52 40.05 -17.27
C VAL A 177 -4.04 40.17 -17.58
N GLU A 178 -3.58 41.32 -18.04
CA GLU A 178 -2.17 41.64 -18.31
C GLU A 178 -1.25 41.60 -17.07
N LEU A 179 -1.83 41.79 -15.88
CA LEU A 179 -1.07 41.79 -14.60
C LEU A 179 -1.21 40.47 -13.82
N ILE A 180 -1.95 39.49 -14.35
CA ILE A 180 -2.28 38.25 -13.61
C ILE A 180 -1.05 37.53 -13.10
N GLY A 181 0.06 37.62 -13.83
CA GLY A 181 1.32 37.05 -13.47
C GLY A 181 1.89 37.55 -12.17
N TYR A 182 1.91 38.81 -12.04
CA TYR A 182 2.41 39.47 -10.84
C TYR A 182 1.46 39.27 -9.67
N ALA A 183 0.14 39.32 -9.94
CA ALA A 183 -0.88 39.09 -8.94
C ALA A 183 -0.80 37.67 -8.33
N VAL A 184 -0.56 36.64 -9.16
CA VAL A 184 -0.37 35.27 -8.71
C VAL A 184 0.88 35.12 -7.85
N SER A 185 2.01 35.66 -8.31
CA SER A 185 3.27 35.58 -7.56
C SER A 185 3.17 36.35 -6.24
N GLY A 186 2.60 37.56 -6.28
CA GLY A 186 2.40 38.38 -5.08
C GLY A 186 1.46 37.72 -4.07
N ALA A 187 0.33 37.18 -4.51
CA ALA A 187 -0.62 36.48 -3.66
C ALA A 187 0.00 35.19 -3.05
N ALA A 188 0.77 34.44 -3.84
CA ALA A 188 1.45 33.26 -3.34
C ALA A 188 2.45 33.59 -2.21
N VAL A 189 3.29 34.63 -2.38
CA VAL A 189 4.23 35.08 -1.36
C VAL A 189 3.49 35.65 -0.14
N ALA A 190 2.49 36.51 -0.38
CA ALA A 190 1.71 37.15 0.66
C ALA A 190 0.99 36.14 1.59
N VAL A 191 0.60 34.98 1.06
CA VAL A 191 -0.04 33.91 1.83
C VAL A 191 0.99 33.00 2.50
N SER A 192 2.09 32.68 1.79
CA SER A 192 3.08 31.72 2.30
C SER A 192 3.87 32.25 3.51
N VAL A 193 4.27 33.52 3.48
CA VAL A 193 5.10 34.11 4.56
C VAL A 193 4.35 34.13 5.91
N PRO A 194 3.12 34.65 6.04
CA PRO A 194 2.38 34.57 7.29
C PRO A 194 2.05 33.16 7.75
N GLY A 195 1.94 32.20 6.82
CA GLY A 195 1.75 30.79 7.16
C GLY A 195 2.91 30.18 7.96
N LEU A 196 4.10 30.75 7.84
CA LEU A 196 5.30 30.34 8.57
C LEU A 196 5.61 31.29 9.75
N ALA A 197 4.81 32.32 9.99
CA ALA A 197 5.04 33.31 11.05
C ALA A 197 5.25 32.68 12.46
N PRO A 198 4.54 31.63 12.88
CA PRO A 198 4.77 30.99 14.17
C PRO A 198 6.18 30.41 14.38
N LEU A 199 6.97 30.21 13.32
CA LEU A 199 8.38 29.79 13.45
C LEU A 199 9.30 30.87 13.96
N VAL A 200 8.94 32.14 13.75
CA VAL A 200 9.76 33.31 14.08
C VAL A 200 9.19 34.05 15.30
N VAL A 201 7.89 33.95 15.50
CA VAL A 201 7.19 34.63 16.60
C VAL A 201 7.36 33.82 17.88
N ALA A 202 7.95 34.44 18.92
CA ALA A 202 8.07 33.80 20.22
C ALA A 202 6.68 33.60 20.86
N GLY A 203 6.30 32.34 21.07
CA GLY A 203 5.02 31.99 21.69
C GLY A 203 4.65 30.53 21.43
N ASN A 204 3.64 30.03 22.15
CA ASN A 204 3.15 28.67 22.03
C ASN A 204 2.05 28.54 20.94
N GLU A 205 2.09 29.37 19.90
CA GLU A 205 1.11 29.29 18.81
C GLU A 205 1.32 28.01 17.97
N PRO A 206 0.27 27.26 17.72
CA PRO A 206 0.38 26.05 16.91
C PRO A 206 0.65 26.38 15.43
N LEU A 207 1.77 25.91 14.90
CA LEU A 207 2.17 26.15 13.51
C LEU A 207 1.24 25.50 12.48
N ALA A 208 0.68 24.33 12.81
CA ALA A 208 -0.11 23.52 11.89
C ALA A 208 -1.27 24.27 11.20
N PRO A 209 -2.16 25.01 11.91
CA PRO A 209 -3.27 25.71 11.25
C PRO A 209 -2.83 26.86 10.36
N TYR A 210 -1.76 27.58 10.70
CA TYR A 210 -1.25 28.66 9.86
C TYR A 210 -0.69 28.13 8.54
N ALA A 211 0.14 27.09 8.60
CA ALA A 211 0.69 26.46 7.42
C ALA A 211 -0.40 25.81 6.55
N ALA A 212 -1.42 25.22 7.18
CA ALA A 212 -2.55 24.64 6.46
C ALA A 212 -3.42 25.68 5.74
N LEU A 213 -3.72 26.80 6.41
CA LEU A 213 -4.45 27.92 5.80
C LEU A 213 -3.64 28.57 4.66
N ALA A 214 -2.33 28.71 4.83
CA ALA A 214 -1.45 29.16 3.77
C ALA A 214 -1.42 28.18 2.58
N ALA A 215 -1.36 26.88 2.82
CA ALA A 215 -1.47 25.85 1.78
C ALA A 215 -2.80 25.91 1.04
N LEU A 216 -3.90 26.14 1.76
CA LEU A 216 -5.23 26.39 1.15
C LEU A 216 -5.21 27.63 0.26
N GLY A 217 -4.60 28.72 0.74
CA GLY A 217 -4.45 29.96 -0.04
C GLY A 217 -3.66 29.74 -1.34
N VAL A 218 -2.53 29.02 -1.26
CA VAL A 218 -1.72 28.67 -2.45
C VAL A 218 -2.51 27.77 -3.39
N ALA A 219 -3.27 26.81 -2.87
CA ALA A 219 -4.14 25.96 -3.68
C ALA A 219 -5.22 26.77 -4.43
N LEU A 220 -5.81 27.79 -3.78
CA LEU A 220 -6.74 28.71 -4.41
C LEU A 220 -6.06 29.55 -5.49
N VAL A 221 -4.87 30.07 -5.23
CA VAL A 221 -4.06 30.82 -6.21
C VAL A 221 -3.78 29.93 -7.43
N ALA A 222 -3.32 28.72 -7.23
CA ALA A 222 -3.06 27.76 -8.31
C ALA A 222 -4.32 27.42 -9.10
N ARG A 223 -5.46 27.28 -8.41
CA ARG A 223 -6.74 27.02 -9.06
C ARG A 223 -7.18 28.18 -9.97
N TRP A 224 -6.86 29.41 -9.60
CA TRP A 224 -7.24 30.63 -10.35
C TRP A 224 -6.22 31.04 -11.40
N ASP A 225 -4.97 30.60 -11.29
CA ASP A 225 -3.92 30.85 -12.30
C ASP A 225 -4.12 30.02 -13.58
N LEU A 226 -4.70 28.82 -13.47
CA LEU A 226 -4.95 27.96 -14.61
C LEU A 226 -5.99 28.62 -15.55
N PRO A 227 -5.66 28.85 -16.87
CA PRO A 227 -6.64 29.31 -17.82
C PRO A 227 -7.82 28.33 -17.81
N ALA A 228 -9.05 28.86 -17.79
CA ALA A 228 -10.20 28.04 -18.08
C ALA A 228 -9.90 27.39 -19.44
N VAL A 229 -9.82 26.09 -19.52
CA VAL A 229 -9.86 25.38 -20.79
C VAL A 229 -11.21 25.72 -21.38
N ALA A 230 -11.26 26.78 -22.15
CA ALA A 230 -12.39 27.09 -22.99
C ALA A 230 -12.54 25.87 -23.89
N GLY A 231 -13.70 25.22 -23.79
CA GLY A 231 -14.04 24.13 -24.68
C GLY A 231 -13.70 24.57 -26.10
N GLN A 232 -12.72 23.92 -26.67
CA GLN A 232 -12.49 24.00 -28.10
C GLN A 232 -13.77 23.43 -28.71
N PRO A 233 -14.57 24.21 -29.47
CA PRO A 233 -15.65 23.61 -30.20
C PRO A 233 -14.99 22.64 -31.20
N ASP A 234 -15.36 21.39 -31.13
CA ASP A 234 -15.13 20.41 -32.18
C ASP A 234 -15.83 20.91 -33.45
N GLY A 235 -15.07 21.58 -34.30
CA GLY A 235 -15.60 22.19 -35.50
C GLY A 235 -14.49 22.46 -36.51
N SER A 236 -13.98 21.40 -37.10
CA SER A 236 -13.52 21.37 -38.48
C SER A 236 -13.12 19.94 -38.84
N ALA A 237 -14.13 19.13 -39.14
CA ALA A 237 -13.99 18.03 -40.08
C ALA A 237 -13.74 18.67 -41.45
N GLU A 238 -12.52 19.04 -41.74
CA GLU A 238 -12.10 19.43 -43.08
C GLU A 238 -11.77 18.17 -43.86
N GLN A 239 -12.58 17.95 -44.88
CA GLN A 239 -12.51 16.89 -45.85
C GLN A 239 -11.09 16.72 -46.40
N ALA A 240 -10.39 15.65 -46.02
CA ALA A 240 -9.20 15.23 -46.72
C ALA A 240 -9.59 14.35 -47.90
N THR A 241 -9.42 14.88 -49.09
CA THR A 241 -9.45 14.20 -50.38
C THR A 241 -8.41 13.03 -50.41
N PRO A 242 -8.74 11.84 -50.93
CA PRO A 242 -7.77 10.78 -51.06
C PRO A 242 -6.97 10.90 -52.38
N GLY A 243 -5.68 10.98 -52.27
CA GLY A 243 -4.78 10.79 -53.43
C GLY A 243 -3.43 11.43 -53.32
N ALA A 244 -2.43 10.64 -52.90
CA ALA A 244 -1.11 10.56 -53.49
C ALA A 244 -0.16 9.73 -52.63
N SER A 245 0.24 8.59 -53.16
CA SER A 245 1.35 7.77 -52.66
C SER A 245 2.67 8.52 -52.78
N ALA A 246 3.43 8.61 -51.69
CA ALA A 246 4.88 8.85 -51.74
C ALA A 246 5.57 8.08 -50.61
N VAL A 247 6.35 7.13 -51.02
CA VAL A 247 7.41 6.42 -50.28
C VAL A 247 8.49 7.42 -49.91
N GLY A 248 8.95 7.46 -48.70
CA GLY A 248 10.06 8.33 -48.27
C GLY A 248 10.38 8.16 -46.78
N ASP A 249 11.43 7.47 -46.52
CA ASP A 249 12.39 7.45 -45.41
C ASP A 249 11.95 7.91 -43.99
N ARG A 250 11.93 6.94 -43.07
CA ARG A 250 11.94 7.13 -41.62
C ARG A 250 13.37 7.53 -41.19
N GLU A 251 13.60 8.81 -41.07
CA GLU A 251 14.69 9.29 -40.22
C GLU A 251 14.14 9.53 -38.80
N SER A 252 14.79 8.87 -37.88
CA SER A 252 14.61 8.98 -36.44
C SER A 252 15.02 10.36 -35.94
N GLY A 253 14.10 11.31 -35.96
CA GLY A 253 14.25 12.61 -35.32
C GLY A 253 13.85 12.51 -33.86
N SER A 254 14.82 12.56 -32.97
CA SER A 254 14.62 12.77 -31.53
C SER A 254 13.85 14.08 -31.31
N SER A 255 12.59 14.01 -31.01
CA SER A 255 11.79 15.16 -30.60
C SER A 255 12.32 15.66 -29.26
N ALA A 256 13.21 16.64 -29.30
CA ALA A 256 13.52 17.47 -28.16
C ALA A 256 12.20 18.08 -27.69
N VAL A 257 11.71 17.61 -26.56
CA VAL A 257 10.57 18.19 -25.85
C VAL A 257 10.94 19.63 -25.50
N GLY A 258 10.47 20.56 -26.29
CA GLY A 258 10.57 21.98 -26.03
C GLY A 258 9.89 22.28 -24.72
N ALA A 259 10.64 22.47 -23.66
CA ALA A 259 10.16 22.93 -22.37
C ALA A 259 9.55 24.32 -22.56
N SER A 260 8.21 24.39 -22.57
CA SER A 260 7.48 25.65 -22.66
C SER A 260 7.81 26.52 -21.44
N PRO A 261 7.97 27.85 -21.59
CA PRO A 261 8.29 28.77 -20.48
C PRO A 261 7.19 28.88 -19.40
N LEU A 262 6.08 28.14 -19.53
CA LEU A 262 5.03 28.00 -18.51
C LEU A 262 5.46 27.11 -17.33
N THR A 263 6.58 26.38 -17.42
CA THR A 263 7.02 25.42 -16.41
C THR A 263 7.58 26.08 -15.13
N GLY A 264 8.12 27.29 -15.22
CA GLY A 264 8.75 27.93 -14.06
C GLY A 264 7.77 28.39 -12.99
N ARG A 265 6.56 28.82 -13.39
CA ARG A 265 5.59 29.47 -12.51
C ARG A 265 4.70 28.46 -11.80
N SER A 266 4.18 27.49 -12.52
CA SER A 266 3.47 26.35 -11.96
C SER A 266 4.37 25.53 -11.04
N GLY A 267 5.65 25.44 -11.35
CA GLY A 267 6.66 24.81 -10.51
C GLY A 267 6.83 25.52 -9.16
N LEU A 268 6.94 26.84 -9.15
CA LEU A 268 7.08 27.62 -7.92
C LEU A 268 5.85 27.50 -7.01
N LEU A 269 4.64 27.56 -7.57
CA LEU A 269 3.41 27.37 -6.80
C LEU A 269 3.31 25.95 -6.24
N ALA A 270 3.72 24.95 -7.03
CA ALA A 270 3.74 23.58 -6.58
C ALA A 270 4.74 23.38 -5.42
N VAL A 271 5.96 23.92 -5.55
CA VAL A 271 6.97 23.85 -4.48
C VAL A 271 6.49 24.55 -3.20
N ALA A 272 5.96 25.78 -3.31
CA ALA A 272 5.43 26.49 -2.15
C ALA A 272 4.29 25.71 -1.48
N GLY A 273 3.36 25.16 -2.28
CA GLY A 273 2.27 24.31 -1.78
C GLY A 273 2.78 23.06 -1.08
N VAL A 274 3.73 22.34 -1.68
CA VAL A 274 4.32 21.12 -1.09
C VAL A 274 5.04 21.43 0.22
N VAL A 275 5.82 22.50 0.27
CA VAL A 275 6.54 22.91 1.50
C VAL A 275 5.54 23.23 2.63
N LEU A 276 4.49 24.01 2.34
CA LEU A 276 3.48 24.38 3.34
C LEU A 276 2.70 23.15 3.83
N VAL A 277 2.32 22.23 2.93
CA VAL A 277 1.68 20.97 3.30
C VAL A 277 2.61 20.13 4.17
N ALA A 278 3.89 20.01 3.79
CA ALA A 278 4.87 19.27 4.58
C ALA A 278 5.05 19.87 5.99
N VAL A 279 5.17 21.18 6.10
CA VAL A 279 5.27 21.89 7.38
C VAL A 279 4.03 21.67 8.24
N ALA A 280 2.83 21.80 7.65
CA ALA A 280 1.58 21.58 8.37
C ALA A 280 1.42 20.14 8.86
N VAL A 281 1.77 19.15 8.04
CA VAL A 281 1.75 17.72 8.40
C VAL A 281 2.78 17.43 9.51
N LEU A 282 4.01 17.91 9.36
CA LEU A 282 5.05 17.71 10.38
C LEU A 282 4.67 18.37 11.72
N ALA A 283 4.04 19.54 11.68
CA ALA A 283 3.56 20.21 12.88
C ALA A 283 2.33 19.50 13.52
N ALA A 284 1.50 18.81 12.74
CA ALA A 284 0.39 18.01 13.22
C ALA A 284 0.80 16.59 13.65
N LEU A 285 1.98 16.12 13.23
CA LEU A 285 2.45 14.76 13.46
C LEU A 285 2.53 14.36 14.94
N PRO A 286 3.04 15.19 15.88
CA PRO A 286 3.04 14.84 17.30
C PRO A 286 1.63 14.55 17.83
N ALA A 287 0.64 15.38 17.50
CA ALA A 287 -0.74 15.16 17.90
C ALA A 287 -1.32 13.88 17.28
N LEU A 288 -1.01 13.58 16.01
CA LEU A 288 -1.41 12.34 15.36
C LEU A 288 -0.77 11.12 16.03
N LEU A 289 0.53 11.17 16.31
CA LEU A 289 1.23 10.06 16.98
C LEU A 289 0.70 9.84 18.40
N THR A 290 0.48 10.90 19.18
CA THR A 290 -0.10 10.76 20.52
C THR A 290 -1.51 10.20 20.47
N THR A 291 -2.35 10.62 19.52
CA THR A 291 -3.71 10.11 19.37
C THR A 291 -3.74 8.65 18.90
N LEU A 292 -2.81 8.22 18.07
CA LEU A 292 -2.68 6.83 17.64
C LEU A 292 -2.08 5.93 18.75
N THR A 293 -1.29 6.48 19.67
CA THR A 293 -0.62 5.71 20.73
C THR A 293 -1.34 5.78 22.07
N ALA A 294 -2.00 6.88 22.41
CA ALA A 294 -2.62 7.11 23.71
C ALA A 294 -3.75 6.11 24.06
N PRO A 295 -4.66 5.72 23.15
CA PRO A 295 -5.66 4.69 23.40
C PRO A 295 -5.06 3.29 23.61
N TYR A 296 -3.82 3.10 23.18
CA TYR A 296 -3.05 1.87 23.22
C TYR A 296 -1.88 1.96 24.22
N GLY A 297 -1.79 3.06 24.95
CA GLY A 297 -0.65 3.43 25.82
C GLY A 297 -0.46 2.56 27.06
N SER A 298 -1.42 1.73 27.41
CA SER A 298 -1.14 0.56 28.21
C SER A 298 -0.67 -0.53 27.24
N ARG A 299 0.61 -0.82 27.17
CA ARG A 299 1.16 -2.09 26.68
C ARG A 299 0.67 -3.23 27.57
N GLY A 300 -0.59 -3.15 27.98
CA GLY A 300 -1.27 -4.18 28.75
C GLY A 300 -1.51 -5.40 27.87
N PRO A 301 -1.69 -6.56 28.51
CA PRO A 301 -2.06 -7.76 27.78
C PRO A 301 -3.40 -7.55 27.07
N VAL A 302 -3.61 -8.30 25.99
CA VAL A 302 -4.89 -8.35 25.27
C VAL A 302 -6.02 -8.61 26.29
N TRP A 303 -7.13 -7.85 26.16
CA TRP A 303 -8.27 -7.92 27.07
C TRP A 303 -7.99 -7.38 28.49
N SER A 304 -7.13 -6.39 28.59
CA SER A 304 -6.78 -5.72 29.86
C SER A 304 -7.91 -4.84 30.44
N GLY A 305 -8.94 -4.57 29.68
CA GLY A 305 -10.08 -3.74 30.09
C GLY A 305 -10.22 -2.47 29.26
N VAL A 306 -11.23 -1.66 29.61
CA VAL A 306 -11.52 -0.41 28.89
C VAL A 306 -10.43 0.62 29.19
N PRO A 307 -9.69 1.14 28.18
CA PRO A 307 -8.73 2.21 28.39
C PRO A 307 -9.42 3.51 28.77
N THR A 308 -8.82 4.29 29.67
CA THR A 308 -9.27 5.65 29.97
C THR A 308 -8.78 6.59 28.88
N VAL A 309 -9.69 7.17 28.11
CA VAL A 309 -9.37 8.22 27.14
C VAL A 309 -9.56 9.57 27.82
N VAL A 310 -8.49 10.34 27.89
CA VAL A 310 -8.52 11.73 28.37
C VAL A 310 -8.66 12.64 27.15
N ALA A 311 -9.64 13.55 27.18
CA ALA A 311 -9.77 14.56 26.14
C ALA A 311 -8.52 15.43 26.08
N ASP A 312 -8.00 15.65 24.89
CA ASP A 312 -6.86 16.55 24.66
C ASP A 312 -7.28 17.70 23.73
N PRO A 313 -7.86 18.78 24.30
CA PRO A 313 -8.27 19.93 23.49
C PRO A 313 -7.08 20.64 22.81
N THR A 314 -5.83 20.37 23.24
CA THR A 314 -4.64 20.93 22.60
C THR A 314 -4.38 20.32 21.23
N ALA A 315 -4.97 19.16 20.93
CA ALA A 315 -4.92 18.52 19.62
C ALA A 315 -5.89 19.14 18.60
N LEU A 316 -6.86 19.96 19.01
CA LEU A 316 -7.86 20.55 18.11
C LEU A 316 -7.26 21.37 16.96
N PRO A 317 -6.24 22.25 17.18
CA PRO A 317 -5.61 22.96 16.08
C PRO A 317 -4.99 22.05 15.03
N ALA A 318 -4.39 20.94 15.44
CA ALA A 318 -3.82 19.93 14.51
C ALA A 318 -4.93 19.22 13.71
N ALA A 319 -6.04 18.87 14.36
CA ALA A 319 -7.20 18.27 13.68
C ALA A 319 -7.78 19.21 12.62
N LEU A 320 -8.00 20.49 12.99
CA LEU A 320 -8.51 21.49 12.04
C LEU A 320 -7.53 21.74 10.89
N ALA A 321 -6.22 21.77 11.17
CA ALA A 321 -5.20 21.88 10.14
C ALA A 321 -5.28 20.74 9.12
N LEU A 322 -5.44 19.50 9.56
CA LEU A 322 -5.60 18.34 8.69
C LEU A 322 -6.89 18.41 7.86
N VAL A 323 -8.00 18.89 8.43
CA VAL A 323 -9.24 19.14 7.68
C VAL A 323 -9.04 20.20 6.60
N VAL A 324 -8.38 21.31 6.94
CA VAL A 324 -8.04 22.39 5.98
C VAL A 324 -7.15 21.83 4.84
N LEU A 325 -6.16 21.00 5.17
CA LEU A 325 -5.32 20.34 4.17
C LEU A 325 -6.14 19.39 3.27
N ALA A 326 -7.13 18.68 3.82
CA ALA A 326 -8.03 17.86 3.01
C ALA A 326 -8.79 18.71 1.99
N VAL A 327 -9.31 19.88 2.40
CA VAL A 327 -9.97 20.84 1.49
C VAL A 327 -8.97 21.39 0.47
N ALA A 328 -7.78 21.79 0.89
CA ALA A 328 -6.72 22.28 0.00
C ALA A 328 -6.34 21.24 -1.07
N ALA A 329 -6.22 19.97 -0.69
CA ALA A 329 -5.92 18.87 -1.61
C ALA A 329 -7.01 18.66 -2.66
N VAL A 330 -8.28 18.85 -2.31
CA VAL A 330 -9.41 18.81 -3.26
C VAL A 330 -9.33 19.97 -4.26
N LEU A 331 -8.97 21.16 -3.77
CA LEU A 331 -8.96 22.38 -4.57
C LEU A 331 -7.71 22.51 -5.46
N ALA A 332 -6.57 21.95 -5.05
CA ALA A 332 -5.28 22.15 -5.71
C ALA A 332 -5.23 21.65 -7.16
N VAL A 333 -6.03 20.67 -7.54
CA VAL A 333 -5.93 20.05 -8.88
C VAL A 333 -7.29 19.90 -9.55
N ARG A 334 -7.37 20.37 -10.81
CA ARG A 334 -8.50 20.14 -11.72
C ARG A 334 -8.27 18.85 -12.52
N GLY A 335 -9.33 18.14 -12.85
CA GLY A 335 -9.29 17.08 -13.87
C GLY A 335 -9.11 15.65 -13.41
N VAL A 336 -8.68 15.37 -12.17
CA VAL A 336 -8.64 13.99 -11.65
C VAL A 336 -9.92 13.70 -10.86
N ARG A 337 -10.77 12.89 -11.41
CA ARG A 337 -12.00 12.41 -10.76
C ARG A 337 -11.73 11.05 -10.07
N PRO A 338 -12.20 10.82 -8.84
CA PRO A 338 -12.93 11.75 -7.96
C PRO A 338 -11.96 12.60 -7.09
N PRO A 339 -12.23 13.89 -6.91
CA PRO A 339 -11.36 14.81 -6.15
C PRO A 339 -11.24 14.44 -4.66
N LEU A 340 -12.26 13.79 -4.10
CA LEU A 340 -12.33 13.36 -2.70
C LEU A 340 -11.20 12.40 -2.30
N LEU A 341 -10.62 11.66 -3.26
CA LEU A 341 -9.53 10.73 -2.97
C LEU A 341 -8.26 11.39 -2.45
N ARG A 342 -8.03 12.64 -2.85
CA ARG A 342 -6.87 13.40 -2.39
C ARG A 342 -7.05 13.93 -0.98
N ALA A 343 -8.29 14.14 -0.56
CA ALA A 343 -8.63 14.49 0.81
C ALA A 343 -8.45 13.29 1.75
N LEU A 344 -8.49 12.07 1.23
CA LEU A 344 -8.52 10.85 2.01
C LEU A 344 -7.37 10.76 3.04
N PRO A 345 -6.07 10.96 2.71
CA PRO A 345 -5.00 10.83 3.70
C PRO A 345 -5.11 11.86 4.82
N PHE A 346 -5.49 13.09 4.49
CA PHE A 346 -5.62 14.16 5.47
C PHE A 346 -6.88 14.02 6.32
N GLY A 347 -8.02 13.68 5.69
CA GLY A 347 -9.26 13.41 6.40
C GLY A 347 -9.18 12.19 7.30
N ALA A 348 -8.48 11.16 6.84
CA ALA A 348 -8.21 9.95 7.60
C ALA A 348 -7.31 10.23 8.83
N ALA A 349 -6.30 11.09 8.68
CA ALA A 349 -5.47 11.54 9.78
C ALA A 349 -6.21 12.50 10.74
N ALA A 350 -7.11 13.35 10.21
CA ALA A 350 -7.89 14.27 11.01
C ALA A 350 -8.89 13.54 11.94
N LEU A 351 -9.46 12.42 11.48
CA LEU A 351 -10.51 11.70 12.21
C LEU A 351 -10.09 11.31 13.64
N PRO A 352 -8.99 10.56 13.86
CA PRO A 352 -8.59 10.16 15.20
C PRO A 352 -8.22 11.36 16.06
N VAL A 353 -7.52 12.37 15.51
CA VAL A 353 -7.11 13.56 16.23
C VAL A 353 -8.33 14.37 16.70
N LEU A 354 -9.33 14.50 15.82
CA LEU A 354 -10.58 15.20 16.16
C LEU A 354 -11.36 14.48 17.27
N LEU A 355 -11.47 13.14 17.18
CA LEU A 355 -12.20 12.35 18.18
C LEU A 355 -11.57 12.45 19.57
N VAL A 356 -10.24 12.46 19.66
CA VAL A 356 -9.53 12.68 20.93
C VAL A 356 -9.67 14.11 21.41
N ALA A 357 -9.59 15.10 20.52
CA ALA A 357 -9.74 16.50 20.89
C ALA A 357 -11.12 16.81 21.51
N VAL A 358 -12.19 16.16 21.02
CA VAL A 358 -13.56 16.32 21.57
C VAL A 358 -13.85 15.38 22.73
N GLY A 359 -12.90 14.54 23.15
CA GLY A 359 -13.08 13.60 24.25
C GLY A 359 -14.06 12.48 23.94
N ALA A 360 -14.06 11.95 22.70
CA ALA A 360 -14.90 10.84 22.34
C ALA A 360 -14.61 9.62 23.22
N PRO A 361 -15.66 8.93 23.76
CA PRO A 361 -15.46 7.78 24.63
C PRO A 361 -14.83 6.61 23.87
N TRP A 362 -14.00 5.83 24.55
CA TRP A 362 -13.65 4.50 24.09
C TRP A 362 -14.93 3.65 24.13
N PRO A 363 -15.40 2.95 23.15
CA PRO A 363 -14.75 2.40 21.94
C PRO A 363 -14.97 3.21 20.65
N VAL A 364 -15.57 4.39 20.68
CA VAL A 364 -15.92 5.17 19.47
C VAL A 364 -14.68 5.47 18.63
N LEU A 365 -13.59 5.88 19.29
CA LEU A 365 -12.35 6.20 18.61
C LEU A 365 -11.80 5.02 17.77
N PRO A 366 -11.47 3.85 18.36
CA PRO A 366 -10.92 2.75 17.58
C PRO A 366 -11.93 2.16 16.57
N ALA A 367 -13.24 2.17 16.89
CA ALA A 367 -14.26 1.71 15.95
C ALA A 367 -14.38 2.63 14.74
N ALA A 368 -14.39 3.96 14.93
CA ALA A 368 -14.44 4.90 13.82
C ALA A 368 -13.20 4.80 12.92
N VAL A 369 -12.01 4.66 13.52
CA VAL A 369 -10.73 4.49 12.81
C VAL A 369 -10.75 3.18 12.01
N LEU A 370 -11.22 2.08 12.60
CA LEU A 370 -11.38 0.78 11.93
C LEU A 370 -12.32 0.89 10.73
N LEU A 371 -13.50 1.47 10.93
CA LEU A 371 -14.51 1.60 9.87
C LEU A 371 -14.03 2.49 8.73
N ALA A 372 -13.35 3.61 9.05
CA ALA A 372 -12.75 4.47 8.05
C ALA A 372 -11.66 3.75 7.24
N GLY A 373 -10.79 2.99 7.91
CA GLY A 373 -9.77 2.17 7.27
C GLY A 373 -10.36 1.08 6.38
N ALA A 374 -11.32 0.32 6.90
CA ALA A 374 -12.03 -0.71 6.14
C ALA A 374 -12.76 -0.12 4.93
N ALA A 375 -13.44 1.02 5.09
CA ALA A 375 -14.10 1.72 3.99
C ALA A 375 -13.10 2.16 2.91
N ALA A 376 -11.92 2.68 3.29
CA ALA A 376 -10.87 3.04 2.34
C ALA A 376 -10.37 1.84 1.54
N LEU A 377 -10.16 0.70 2.20
CA LEU A 377 -9.74 -0.56 1.54
C LEU A 377 -10.83 -1.11 0.61
N VAL A 378 -12.09 -1.11 1.05
CA VAL A 378 -13.24 -1.53 0.24
C VAL A 378 -13.38 -0.64 -0.99
N LEU A 379 -13.30 0.69 -0.82
CA LEU A 379 -13.37 1.63 -1.93
C LEU A 379 -12.23 1.42 -2.93
N ALA A 380 -10.99 1.21 -2.45
CA ALA A 380 -9.86 0.90 -3.31
C ALA A 380 -10.08 -0.39 -4.11
N ALA A 381 -10.58 -1.43 -3.44
CA ALA A 381 -10.84 -2.73 -4.05
C ALA A 381 -11.97 -2.70 -5.08
N LEU A 382 -13.09 -2.03 -4.80
CA LEU A 382 -14.24 -1.92 -5.70
C LEU A 382 -13.98 -0.99 -6.89
N ALA A 383 -13.09 0.00 -6.72
CA ALA A 383 -12.72 0.93 -7.78
C ALA A 383 -11.60 0.41 -8.70
N ALA A 384 -10.95 -0.72 -8.38
CA ALA A 384 -9.97 -1.33 -9.27
C ALA A 384 -10.60 -1.64 -10.65
N PRO A 385 -9.92 -1.39 -11.76
CA PRO A 385 -8.47 -1.18 -11.93
C PRO A 385 -8.00 0.28 -12.05
N ARG A 386 -8.60 1.24 -11.35
CA ARG A 386 -8.18 2.66 -11.43
C ARG A 386 -6.81 2.87 -10.75
N PRO A 387 -5.72 3.10 -11.51
CA PRO A 387 -4.35 3.09 -10.95
C PRO A 387 -4.07 4.24 -9.97
N ALA A 388 -4.85 5.32 -10.02
CA ALA A 388 -4.62 6.50 -9.18
C ALA A 388 -5.11 6.35 -7.72
N LEU A 389 -5.94 5.35 -7.44
CA LEU A 389 -6.62 5.17 -6.16
C LEU A 389 -5.85 4.31 -5.18
N ALA A 390 -5.34 3.17 -5.66
CA ALA A 390 -4.70 2.17 -4.83
C ALA A 390 -3.47 2.69 -4.05
N PRO A 391 -2.53 3.47 -4.64
CA PRO A 391 -1.34 3.91 -3.94
C PRO A 391 -1.63 4.84 -2.76
N ILE A 392 -2.81 5.48 -2.72
CA ILE A 392 -3.20 6.38 -1.63
C ILE A 392 -4.14 5.67 -0.65
N ALA A 393 -5.20 5.04 -1.15
CA ALA A 393 -6.24 4.45 -0.31
C ALA A 393 -5.79 3.18 0.41
N VAL A 394 -4.91 2.37 -0.19
CA VAL A 394 -4.45 1.13 0.43
C VAL A 394 -3.57 1.39 1.65
N PRO A 395 -2.47 2.17 1.60
CA PRO A 395 -1.66 2.40 2.80
C PRO A 395 -2.44 3.11 3.91
N VAL A 396 -3.27 4.10 3.57
CA VAL A 396 -4.13 4.78 4.55
C VAL A 396 -5.10 3.79 5.18
N GLY A 397 -5.77 2.98 4.36
CA GLY A 397 -6.71 1.98 4.83
C GLY A 397 -6.04 0.92 5.72
N VAL A 398 -4.85 0.45 5.37
CA VAL A 398 -4.09 -0.53 6.18
C VAL A 398 -3.72 0.05 7.54
N VAL A 399 -3.15 1.27 7.57
CA VAL A 399 -2.73 1.92 8.82
C VAL A 399 -3.93 2.14 9.75
N LEU A 400 -5.03 2.70 9.24
CA LEU A 400 -6.22 2.94 10.05
C LEU A 400 -6.87 1.65 10.52
N THR A 401 -6.99 0.66 9.63
CA THR A 401 -7.54 -0.65 10.00
C THR A 401 -6.71 -1.32 11.09
N ALA A 402 -5.38 -1.33 10.94
CA ALA A 402 -4.48 -1.88 11.95
C ALA A 402 -4.60 -1.14 13.29
N ALA A 403 -4.58 0.20 13.26
CA ALA A 403 -4.76 1.02 14.46
C ALA A 403 -6.10 0.75 15.15
N GLY A 404 -7.20 0.71 14.38
CA GLY A 404 -8.53 0.44 14.92
C GLY A 404 -8.66 -0.95 15.52
N VAL A 405 -8.10 -1.98 14.86
CA VAL A 405 -8.06 -3.36 15.40
C VAL A 405 -7.28 -3.38 16.71
N ILE A 406 -6.04 -2.86 16.74
CA ILE A 406 -5.21 -2.83 17.94
C ILE A 406 -5.95 -2.16 19.10
N GLY A 407 -6.63 -1.03 18.86
CA GLY A 407 -7.40 -0.34 19.88
C GLY A 407 -8.59 -1.16 20.43
N LEU A 408 -9.23 -1.94 19.60
CA LEU A 408 -10.36 -2.78 19.98
C LEU A 408 -9.93 -4.09 20.68
N LEU A 409 -8.64 -4.49 20.59
CA LEU A 409 -8.11 -5.64 21.35
C LEU A 409 -8.14 -5.45 22.87
N ALA A 410 -8.36 -4.25 23.35
CA ALA A 410 -8.43 -3.97 24.78
C ALA A 410 -9.58 -4.72 25.49
N THR A 411 -10.67 -5.04 24.78
CA THR A 411 -11.81 -5.78 25.35
C THR A 411 -12.21 -6.96 24.46
N ARG A 412 -12.79 -8.00 25.07
CA ARG A 412 -13.31 -9.18 24.36
C ARG A 412 -14.37 -8.80 23.33
N ALA A 413 -15.35 -7.98 23.72
CA ALA A 413 -16.39 -7.49 22.82
C ALA A 413 -15.81 -6.64 21.67
N GLY A 414 -14.82 -5.78 21.95
CA GLY A 414 -14.13 -4.98 20.94
C GLY A 414 -13.40 -5.85 19.90
N THR A 415 -12.69 -6.88 20.34
CA THR A 415 -12.02 -7.82 19.46
C THR A 415 -13.00 -8.50 18.50
N LEU A 416 -14.09 -9.07 19.05
CA LEU A 416 -15.12 -9.74 18.23
C LEU A 416 -15.80 -8.77 17.26
N ALA A 417 -16.05 -7.54 17.67
CA ALA A 417 -16.63 -6.51 16.81
C ALA A 417 -15.66 -6.13 15.67
N ALA A 418 -14.36 -6.01 15.96
CA ALA A 418 -13.35 -5.71 14.97
C ALA A 418 -13.24 -6.81 13.91
N GLU A 419 -13.14 -8.06 14.34
CA GLU A 419 -13.05 -9.22 13.45
C GLU A 419 -14.31 -9.39 12.61
N SER A 420 -15.50 -9.16 13.19
CA SER A 420 -16.75 -9.18 12.47
C SER A 420 -16.83 -8.08 11.41
N ALA A 421 -16.38 -6.85 11.72
CA ALA A 421 -16.33 -5.76 10.76
C ALA A 421 -15.36 -6.06 9.61
N LEU A 422 -14.20 -6.64 9.91
CA LEU A 422 -13.22 -7.07 8.90
C LEU A 422 -13.78 -8.18 8.02
N LEU A 423 -14.48 -9.15 8.60
CA LEU A 423 -15.14 -10.21 7.85
C LEU A 423 -16.16 -9.63 6.86
N VAL A 424 -17.03 -8.74 7.31
CA VAL A 424 -18.00 -8.07 6.43
C VAL A 424 -17.32 -7.31 5.32
N ALA A 425 -16.30 -6.50 5.63
CA ALA A 425 -15.55 -5.75 4.64
C ALA A 425 -14.87 -6.67 3.59
N ALA A 426 -14.25 -7.76 4.05
CA ALA A 426 -13.62 -8.74 3.18
C ALA A 426 -14.62 -9.48 2.28
N VAL A 427 -15.80 -9.83 2.80
CA VAL A 427 -16.89 -10.44 2.01
C VAL A 427 -17.40 -9.46 0.96
N VAL A 428 -17.58 -8.18 1.29
CA VAL A 428 -17.97 -7.14 0.33
C VAL A 428 -16.95 -7.04 -0.81
N VAL A 429 -15.65 -7.08 -0.49
CA VAL A 429 -14.58 -7.11 -1.50
C VAL A 429 -14.62 -8.39 -2.32
N ALA A 430 -14.77 -9.55 -1.69
CA ALA A 430 -14.82 -10.85 -2.38
C ALA A 430 -15.96 -10.95 -3.41
N VAL A 431 -17.11 -10.37 -3.07
CA VAL A 431 -18.29 -10.38 -3.95
C VAL A 431 -18.23 -9.27 -4.98
N GLY A 432 -17.86 -8.06 -4.58
CA GLY A 432 -17.96 -6.84 -5.40
C GLY A 432 -16.74 -6.56 -6.29
N ALA A 433 -15.57 -7.18 -6.04
CA ALA A 433 -14.37 -6.90 -6.80
C ALA A 433 -14.48 -7.30 -8.28
N ARG A 434 -13.98 -6.42 -9.15
CA ARG A 434 -14.03 -6.58 -10.61
C ARG A 434 -12.85 -7.39 -11.15
N THR A 435 -11.68 -7.29 -10.52
CA THR A 435 -10.48 -8.04 -10.91
C THR A 435 -10.38 -9.34 -10.11
N VAL A 436 -9.80 -10.37 -10.73
CA VAL A 436 -9.66 -11.70 -10.11
C VAL A 436 -8.72 -11.65 -8.91
N GLU A 437 -7.64 -10.89 -9.02
CA GLU A 437 -6.62 -10.75 -7.98
C GLU A 437 -7.20 -10.14 -6.71
N VAL A 438 -7.95 -9.04 -6.85
CA VAL A 438 -8.62 -8.38 -5.72
C VAL A 438 -9.70 -9.26 -5.12
N ARG A 439 -10.45 -10.01 -5.95
CA ARG A 439 -11.44 -10.98 -5.48
C ARG A 439 -10.80 -12.11 -4.68
N VAL A 440 -9.68 -12.66 -5.16
CA VAL A 440 -8.90 -13.67 -4.43
C VAL A 440 -8.41 -13.11 -3.09
N ALA A 441 -7.85 -11.90 -3.10
CA ALA A 441 -7.42 -11.23 -1.86
C ALA A 441 -8.58 -11.03 -0.88
N GLY A 442 -9.75 -10.60 -1.36
CA GLY A 442 -10.97 -10.47 -0.56
C GLY A 442 -11.43 -11.81 0.04
N CYS A 443 -11.42 -12.88 -0.77
CA CYS A 443 -11.75 -14.23 -0.29
C CYS A 443 -10.79 -14.72 0.80
N LEU A 444 -9.48 -14.54 0.60
CA LEU A 444 -8.48 -14.93 1.60
C LEU A 444 -8.58 -14.10 2.87
N ALA A 445 -8.83 -12.79 2.76
CA ALA A 445 -9.09 -11.93 3.90
C ALA A 445 -10.35 -12.36 4.67
N ALA A 446 -11.43 -12.74 3.96
CA ALA A 446 -12.65 -13.24 4.58
C ALA A 446 -12.41 -14.57 5.31
N VAL A 447 -11.65 -15.49 4.71
CA VAL A 447 -11.26 -16.75 5.38
C VAL A 447 -10.41 -16.45 6.61
N GLY A 448 -9.44 -15.53 6.52
CA GLY A 448 -8.59 -15.13 7.65
C GLY A 448 -9.41 -14.51 8.79
N ALA A 449 -10.31 -13.57 8.49
CA ALA A 449 -11.17 -12.93 9.48
C ALA A 449 -12.16 -13.92 10.12
N ALA A 450 -12.77 -14.81 9.34
CA ALA A 450 -13.65 -15.86 9.84
C ALA A 450 -12.90 -16.84 10.74
N SER A 451 -11.66 -17.19 10.37
CA SER A 451 -10.79 -18.07 11.17
C SER A 451 -10.36 -17.42 12.48
N ALA A 452 -10.00 -16.13 12.45
CA ALA A 452 -9.72 -15.36 13.65
C ALA A 452 -10.93 -15.35 14.59
N LEU A 453 -12.11 -15.00 14.08
CA LEU A 453 -13.35 -14.99 14.84
C LEU A 453 -13.67 -16.37 15.42
N ALA A 454 -13.45 -17.44 14.66
CA ALA A 454 -13.67 -18.82 15.12
C ALA A 454 -12.74 -19.22 16.29
N VAL A 455 -11.54 -18.63 16.34
CA VAL A 455 -10.59 -18.86 17.45
C VAL A 455 -10.90 -17.95 18.64
N THR A 456 -11.15 -16.68 18.40
CA THR A 456 -11.30 -15.67 19.46
C THR A 456 -12.66 -15.76 20.18
N ALA A 457 -13.75 -16.17 19.49
CA ALA A 457 -15.07 -16.26 20.10
C ALA A 457 -15.14 -17.28 21.26
N PRO A 458 -14.65 -18.53 21.13
CA PRO A 458 -14.57 -19.45 22.27
C PRO A 458 -13.67 -18.94 23.40
N LEU A 459 -12.52 -18.35 23.06
CA LEU A 459 -11.58 -17.78 24.05
C LEU A 459 -12.22 -16.61 24.82
N ALA A 460 -12.98 -15.76 24.14
CA ALA A 460 -13.75 -14.68 24.76
C ALA A 460 -14.82 -15.23 25.71
N GLY A 461 -15.38 -16.40 25.40
CA GLY A 461 -16.29 -17.15 26.28
C GLY A 461 -15.61 -17.88 27.44
N GLY A 462 -14.26 -17.80 27.58
CA GLY A 462 -13.51 -18.47 28.64
C GLY A 462 -13.23 -19.94 28.37
N LEU A 463 -13.48 -20.44 27.16
CA LEU A 463 -13.18 -21.81 26.79
C LEU A 463 -11.68 -21.99 26.51
N PRO A 464 -11.13 -23.19 26.72
CA PRO A 464 -9.72 -23.48 26.41
C PRO A 464 -9.47 -23.43 24.90
N LEU A 465 -8.22 -23.12 24.51
CA LEU A 465 -7.81 -22.96 23.11
C LEU A 465 -8.21 -24.16 22.21
N ARG A 466 -8.14 -25.38 22.75
CA ARG A 466 -8.58 -26.59 22.03
C ARG A 466 -10.04 -26.58 21.60
N ALA A 467 -10.92 -25.87 22.31
CA ALA A 467 -12.33 -25.75 21.93
C ALA A 467 -12.51 -24.92 20.64
N ALA A 468 -11.55 -24.06 20.32
CA ALA A 468 -11.58 -23.28 19.08
C ALA A 468 -11.35 -24.13 17.81
N ALA A 469 -10.84 -25.35 17.96
CA ALA A 469 -10.62 -26.26 16.83
C ALA A 469 -11.92 -26.63 16.08
N TYR A 470 -13.04 -26.76 16.80
CA TYR A 470 -14.34 -27.11 16.20
C TYR A 470 -14.95 -26.01 15.35
N PRO A 471 -15.13 -24.76 15.84
CA PRO A 471 -15.63 -23.68 14.99
C PRO A 471 -14.65 -23.36 13.84
N LEU A 472 -13.35 -23.53 14.03
CA LEU A 472 -12.38 -23.37 12.96
C LEU A 472 -12.56 -24.45 11.88
N LEU A 473 -12.84 -25.69 12.27
CA LEU A 473 -13.20 -26.78 11.34
C LEU A 473 -14.50 -26.46 10.58
N ALA A 474 -15.48 -25.87 11.27
CA ALA A 474 -16.73 -25.44 10.61
C ALA A 474 -16.45 -24.35 9.57
N VAL A 475 -15.55 -23.40 9.83
CA VAL A 475 -15.10 -22.42 8.82
C VAL A 475 -14.43 -23.12 7.64
N ALA A 476 -13.53 -24.08 7.89
CA ALA A 476 -12.90 -24.86 6.82
C ALA A 476 -13.94 -25.58 5.95
N ALA A 477 -14.93 -26.23 6.54
CA ALA A 477 -15.99 -26.91 5.83
C ALA A 477 -16.87 -25.96 5.02
N LEU A 478 -17.20 -24.79 5.58
CA LEU A 478 -17.93 -23.73 4.88
C LEU A 478 -17.14 -23.21 3.67
N VAL A 479 -15.85 -22.94 3.83
CA VAL A 479 -14.97 -22.48 2.75
C VAL A 479 -14.89 -23.53 1.65
N LEU A 480 -14.78 -24.82 2.00
CA LEU A 480 -14.81 -25.93 1.05
C LEU A 480 -16.14 -26.00 0.29
N ALA A 481 -17.27 -25.77 0.98
CA ALA A 481 -18.59 -25.73 0.36
C ALA A 481 -18.73 -24.54 -0.60
N VAL A 482 -18.27 -23.35 -0.19
CA VAL A 482 -18.24 -22.15 -1.04
C VAL A 482 -17.37 -22.38 -2.28
N ALA A 483 -16.19 -22.97 -2.11
CA ALA A 483 -15.32 -23.36 -3.23
C ALA A 483 -16.05 -24.32 -4.20
N ALA A 484 -16.84 -25.26 -3.65
CA ALA A 484 -17.66 -26.16 -4.46
C ALA A 484 -18.68 -25.42 -5.32
N VAL A 485 -19.35 -24.40 -4.75
CA VAL A 485 -20.38 -23.64 -5.46
C VAL A 485 -19.77 -22.74 -6.53
N ILE A 486 -18.64 -22.10 -6.25
CA ILE A 486 -17.99 -21.13 -7.15
C ILE A 486 -17.29 -21.83 -8.33
N SER A 487 -16.71 -23.01 -8.12
CA SER A 487 -15.96 -23.72 -9.16
C SER A 487 -16.88 -24.18 -10.31
N PRO A 488 -16.60 -23.82 -11.57
CA PRO A 488 -17.43 -24.28 -12.68
C PRO A 488 -17.25 -25.78 -12.91
N PRO A 489 -18.27 -26.50 -13.43
CA PRO A 489 -18.13 -27.91 -13.85
C PRO A 489 -17.15 -28.01 -15.01
N GLU A 490 -16.57 -29.22 -15.20
CA GLU A 490 -15.50 -29.46 -16.18
C GLU A 490 -15.93 -29.09 -17.62
N ALA A 491 -17.18 -29.35 -17.98
CA ALA A 491 -17.75 -29.04 -19.30
C ALA A 491 -17.81 -27.52 -19.60
N ALA A 492 -17.80 -26.64 -18.56
CA ALA A 492 -17.87 -25.19 -18.70
C ALA A 492 -16.49 -24.51 -18.62
N ARG A 493 -15.42 -25.28 -18.54
CA ARG A 493 -14.06 -24.75 -18.43
C ARG A 493 -13.44 -24.42 -19.76
N GLY A 494 -13.70 -23.24 -20.28
CA GLY A 494 -12.70 -22.60 -21.12
C GLY A 494 -11.43 -22.39 -20.28
N SER A 495 -10.27 -22.57 -20.83
CA SER A 495 -8.96 -22.79 -20.19
C SER A 495 -8.44 -21.77 -19.15
N SER A 496 -9.23 -20.77 -18.76
CA SER A 496 -8.80 -19.70 -17.84
C SER A 496 -9.92 -18.99 -17.08
N SER A 497 -10.97 -19.70 -16.67
CA SER A 497 -12.04 -18.98 -15.97
C SER A 497 -11.56 -18.43 -14.61
N ALA A 498 -11.80 -17.15 -14.38
CA ALA A 498 -11.53 -16.48 -13.12
C ALA A 498 -12.13 -17.22 -11.90
N ARG A 499 -13.32 -17.80 -12.09
CA ARG A 499 -14.02 -18.60 -11.07
C ARG A 499 -13.25 -19.87 -10.69
N ALA A 500 -12.63 -20.55 -11.67
CA ALA A 500 -11.83 -21.75 -11.38
C ALA A 500 -10.58 -21.42 -10.55
N ARG A 501 -9.98 -20.23 -10.75
CA ARG A 501 -8.84 -19.76 -9.95
C ARG A 501 -9.27 -19.49 -8.51
N VAL A 502 -10.36 -18.74 -8.31
CA VAL A 502 -10.91 -18.46 -6.97
C VAL A 502 -11.26 -19.76 -6.25
N GLY A 503 -11.94 -20.71 -6.92
CA GLY A 503 -12.31 -21.99 -6.32
C GLY A 503 -11.09 -22.79 -5.84
N ARG A 504 -10.02 -22.90 -6.66
CA ARG A 504 -8.78 -23.61 -6.27
C ARG A 504 -8.08 -22.96 -5.07
N VAL A 505 -8.06 -21.61 -5.00
CA VAL A 505 -7.47 -20.90 -3.87
C VAL A 505 -8.27 -21.16 -2.59
N LEU A 506 -9.61 -21.16 -2.68
CA LEU A 506 -10.47 -21.47 -1.56
C LEU A 506 -10.35 -22.94 -1.13
N ASP A 507 -10.24 -23.89 -2.07
CA ASP A 507 -9.97 -25.29 -1.72
C ASP A 507 -8.65 -25.42 -0.93
N GLY A 508 -7.58 -24.75 -1.38
CA GLY A 508 -6.31 -24.71 -0.65
C GLY A 508 -6.42 -24.06 0.73
N ALA A 509 -7.14 -22.93 0.82
CA ALA A 509 -7.38 -22.23 2.07
C ALA A 509 -8.17 -23.10 3.07
N ALA A 510 -9.19 -23.83 2.61
CA ALA A 510 -9.95 -24.76 3.44
C ALA A 510 -9.05 -25.84 4.05
N GLN A 511 -8.12 -26.43 3.25
CA GLN A 511 -7.17 -27.41 3.76
C GLN A 511 -6.24 -26.80 4.81
N ALA A 512 -5.74 -25.59 4.58
CA ALA A 512 -4.87 -24.88 5.53
C ALA A 512 -5.59 -24.61 6.87
N VAL A 513 -6.85 -24.15 6.81
CA VAL A 513 -7.65 -23.90 8.02
C VAL A 513 -7.94 -25.20 8.77
N ALA A 514 -8.27 -26.28 8.08
CA ALA A 514 -8.47 -27.59 8.69
C ALA A 514 -7.20 -28.12 9.36
N LEU A 515 -6.03 -27.92 8.75
CA LEU A 515 -4.75 -28.28 9.36
C LEU A 515 -4.51 -27.49 10.64
N VAL A 516 -4.81 -26.19 10.66
CA VAL A 516 -4.71 -25.38 11.90
C VAL A 516 -5.67 -25.92 12.97
N ALA A 517 -6.88 -26.32 12.60
CA ALA A 517 -7.83 -26.94 13.54
C ALA A 517 -7.27 -28.24 14.18
N VAL A 518 -6.60 -29.09 13.38
CA VAL A 518 -5.91 -30.29 13.90
C VAL A 518 -4.79 -29.89 14.87
N LEU A 519 -3.97 -28.90 14.53
CA LEU A 519 -2.88 -28.41 15.36
C LEU A 519 -3.36 -27.85 16.71
N LEU A 520 -4.49 -27.16 16.74
CA LEU A 520 -5.11 -26.65 17.98
C LEU A 520 -5.62 -27.78 18.90
N ALA A 521 -5.90 -28.95 18.34
CA ALA A 521 -6.40 -30.10 19.07
C ALA A 521 -5.29 -31.09 19.54
N VAL A 522 -4.01 -30.77 19.28
CA VAL A 522 -2.88 -31.72 19.45
C VAL A 522 -2.74 -32.30 20.85
N GLU A 523 -3.18 -31.59 21.87
CA GLU A 523 -3.10 -32.03 23.27
C GLU A 523 -3.95 -33.28 23.59
N VAL A 524 -5.01 -33.55 22.83
CA VAL A 524 -5.98 -34.60 23.13
C VAL A 524 -6.25 -35.45 21.88
N ALA A 525 -5.74 -36.68 21.89
CA ALA A 525 -5.86 -37.62 20.78
C ALA A 525 -7.29 -37.81 20.26
N ARG A 526 -8.29 -37.87 21.13
CA ARG A 526 -9.70 -37.99 20.74
C ARG A 526 -10.19 -36.78 19.93
N HIS A 527 -9.75 -35.56 20.27
CA HIS A 527 -10.11 -34.37 19.52
C HIS A 527 -9.47 -34.37 18.13
N ILE A 528 -8.19 -34.73 18.02
CA ILE A 528 -7.50 -34.89 16.71
C ILE A 528 -8.29 -35.86 15.85
N ALA A 529 -8.58 -37.06 16.39
CA ALA A 529 -9.30 -38.09 15.64
C ALA A 529 -10.67 -37.60 15.18
N THR A 530 -11.44 -36.96 16.07
CA THR A 530 -12.76 -36.42 15.73
C THR A 530 -12.68 -35.36 14.61
N ILE A 531 -11.69 -34.44 14.70
CA ILE A 531 -11.51 -33.41 13.67
C ILE A 531 -11.09 -34.04 12.35
N CYS A 532 -10.19 -35.02 12.37
CA CYS A 532 -9.75 -35.72 11.15
C CYS A 532 -10.92 -36.48 10.50
N VAL A 533 -11.75 -37.18 11.28
CA VAL A 533 -12.94 -37.89 10.75
C VAL A 533 -13.93 -36.88 10.16
N LEU A 534 -14.28 -35.82 10.88
CA LEU A 534 -15.23 -34.83 10.38
C LEU A 534 -14.70 -34.13 9.12
N TRP A 535 -13.40 -33.85 9.06
CA TRP A 535 -12.77 -33.29 7.87
C TRP A 535 -12.73 -34.27 6.71
N GLY A 536 -12.38 -35.53 6.96
CA GLY A 536 -12.39 -36.60 5.97
C GLY A 536 -13.77 -36.75 5.34
N VAL A 537 -14.84 -36.76 6.16
CA VAL A 537 -16.24 -36.79 5.68
C VAL A 537 -16.58 -35.54 4.87
N ALA A 538 -16.21 -34.33 5.35
CA ALA A 538 -16.48 -33.09 4.62
C ALA A 538 -15.81 -33.08 3.23
N VAL A 539 -14.56 -33.55 3.14
CA VAL A 539 -13.84 -33.67 1.86
C VAL A 539 -14.42 -34.77 1.00
N ALA A 540 -14.86 -35.90 1.59
CA ALA A 540 -15.50 -36.99 0.86
C ALA A 540 -16.82 -36.54 0.22
N LEU A 541 -17.61 -35.68 0.87
CA LEU A 541 -18.81 -35.10 0.29
C LEU A 541 -18.54 -34.32 -1.00
N ARG A 542 -17.35 -33.75 -1.14
CA ARG A 542 -16.90 -33.08 -2.37
C ARG A 542 -16.84 -34.04 -3.56
N LEU A 543 -16.55 -35.31 -3.33
CA LEU A 543 -16.51 -36.36 -4.38
C LEU A 543 -17.89 -36.64 -4.99
N LEU A 544 -18.97 -36.38 -4.24
CA LEU A 544 -20.34 -36.58 -4.73
C LEU A 544 -20.76 -35.53 -5.74
N ARG A 545 -20.01 -34.43 -5.85
CA ARG A 545 -20.29 -33.36 -6.79
C ARG A 545 -20.11 -33.83 -8.24
N ARG A 546 -21.15 -33.66 -9.05
CA ARG A 546 -21.09 -33.97 -10.48
C ARG A 546 -20.27 -32.93 -11.25
N GLY A 547 -19.42 -33.36 -12.19
CA GLY A 547 -18.61 -32.47 -13.03
C GLY A 547 -17.29 -32.02 -12.40
N GLU A 548 -16.84 -32.65 -11.31
CA GLU A 548 -15.47 -32.46 -10.81
C GLU A 548 -14.44 -33.13 -11.74
N PRO A 549 -13.28 -32.50 -12.03
CA PRO A 549 -12.21 -33.11 -12.80
C PRO A 549 -11.69 -34.37 -12.15
N VAL A 550 -11.30 -35.32 -12.95
CA VAL A 550 -10.73 -36.57 -12.44
C VAL A 550 -9.53 -36.35 -11.54
N ALA A 551 -8.63 -35.43 -11.90
CA ALA A 551 -7.47 -35.07 -11.06
C ALA A 551 -7.88 -34.54 -9.70
N SER A 552 -8.87 -33.63 -9.62
CA SER A 552 -9.38 -33.09 -8.35
C SER A 552 -10.05 -34.16 -7.49
N ARG A 553 -10.78 -35.09 -8.13
CA ARG A 553 -11.40 -36.22 -7.39
C ARG A 553 -10.35 -37.09 -6.74
N TRP A 554 -9.25 -37.41 -7.41
CA TRP A 554 -8.15 -38.15 -6.81
C TRP A 554 -7.51 -37.41 -5.65
N THR A 555 -7.32 -36.10 -5.77
CA THR A 555 -6.78 -35.27 -4.69
C THR A 555 -7.71 -35.27 -3.48
N PHE A 556 -9.01 -35.05 -3.66
CA PHE A 556 -9.97 -35.06 -2.56
C PHE A 556 -10.11 -36.46 -1.94
N ALA A 557 -10.10 -37.51 -2.75
CA ALA A 557 -10.10 -38.89 -2.25
C ALA A 557 -8.86 -39.16 -1.39
N ALA A 558 -7.68 -38.76 -1.85
CA ALA A 558 -6.44 -38.93 -1.10
C ALA A 558 -6.47 -38.16 0.24
N ILE A 559 -6.97 -36.92 0.25
CA ILE A 559 -7.08 -36.13 1.48
C ILE A 559 -8.10 -36.74 2.43
N ALA A 560 -9.27 -37.18 1.94
CA ALA A 560 -10.29 -37.83 2.77
C ALA A 560 -9.74 -39.12 3.39
N CYS A 561 -9.19 -40.02 2.57
CA CYS A 561 -8.60 -41.27 3.05
C CYS A 561 -7.42 -41.03 4.01
N GLY A 562 -6.54 -40.06 3.70
CA GLY A 562 -5.42 -39.69 4.56
C GLY A 562 -5.87 -39.14 5.92
N SER A 563 -6.94 -38.37 5.94
CA SER A 563 -7.53 -37.81 7.16
C SER A 563 -8.13 -38.91 8.05
N GLU A 564 -8.90 -39.84 7.47
CA GLU A 564 -9.45 -40.99 8.20
C GLU A 564 -8.35 -41.92 8.71
N LEU A 565 -7.32 -42.13 7.90
CA LEU A 565 -6.16 -42.94 8.30
C LEU A 565 -5.39 -42.31 9.45
N LEU A 566 -5.20 -41.00 9.42
CA LEU A 566 -4.56 -40.26 10.51
C LEU A 566 -5.38 -40.35 11.81
N ALA A 567 -6.70 -40.26 11.70
CA ALA A 567 -7.62 -40.45 12.84
C ALA A 567 -7.43 -41.84 13.46
N ALA A 568 -7.43 -42.88 12.62
CA ALA A 568 -7.22 -44.26 13.06
C ALA A 568 -5.84 -44.44 13.73
N TRP A 569 -4.78 -43.90 13.16
CA TRP A 569 -3.43 -44.00 13.72
C TRP A 569 -3.33 -43.31 15.09
N VAL A 570 -3.90 -42.10 15.20
CA VAL A 570 -3.91 -41.38 16.48
C VAL A 570 -4.65 -42.16 17.58
N LEU A 571 -5.79 -42.76 17.24
CA LEU A 571 -6.56 -43.57 18.19
C LEU A 571 -5.81 -44.87 18.58
N LEU A 572 -5.19 -45.55 17.60
CA LEU A 572 -4.38 -46.74 17.86
C LEU A 572 -3.20 -46.44 18.79
N ALA A 573 -2.49 -45.32 18.50
CA ALA A 573 -1.36 -44.89 19.34
C ALA A 573 -1.81 -44.48 20.74
N ALA A 574 -2.92 -43.76 20.86
CA ALA A 574 -3.49 -43.40 22.17
C ALA A 574 -4.03 -44.61 22.95
N GLY A 575 -4.45 -45.68 22.23
CA GLY A 575 -4.84 -46.95 22.82
C GLY A 575 -3.67 -47.88 23.21
N GLY A 576 -2.43 -47.45 22.97
CA GLY A 576 -1.22 -48.25 23.29
C GLY A 576 -1.05 -49.45 22.38
N VAL A 577 -1.64 -49.49 21.20
CA VAL A 577 -1.50 -50.61 20.26
C VAL A 577 -0.08 -50.65 19.71
N THR A 578 0.64 -51.72 19.97
CA THR A 578 2.03 -51.92 19.50
C THR A 578 2.16 -52.79 18.28
N VAL A 579 1.04 -53.32 17.78
CA VAL A 579 0.99 -54.17 16.60
C VAL A 579 1.22 -53.35 15.33
N LEU A 580 2.35 -53.55 14.66
CA LEU A 580 2.79 -52.80 13.50
C LEU A 580 1.78 -52.87 12.33
N GLU A 581 1.18 -54.02 12.13
CA GLU A 581 0.21 -54.30 11.08
C GLU A 581 -1.09 -53.47 11.23
N ALA A 582 -1.46 -53.10 12.47
CA ALA A 582 -2.61 -52.28 12.73
C ALA A 582 -2.47 -50.87 12.08
N TYR A 583 -1.23 -50.38 11.96
CA TYR A 583 -0.92 -49.08 11.32
C TYR A 583 -0.71 -49.20 9.81
N THR A 584 -0.07 -50.30 9.35
CA THR A 584 0.36 -50.42 7.94
C THR A 584 -0.70 -51.01 7.02
N LEU A 585 -1.48 -52.01 7.52
CA LEU A 585 -2.49 -52.67 6.65
C LEU A 585 -3.61 -51.76 6.20
N PRO A 586 -4.21 -50.89 6.99
CA PRO A 586 -5.23 -49.95 6.51
C PRO A 586 -4.69 -49.04 5.39
N ALA A 587 -3.49 -48.49 5.58
CA ALA A 587 -2.82 -47.67 4.58
C ALA A 587 -2.54 -48.45 3.27
N ALA A 588 -2.04 -49.64 3.43
CA ALA A 588 -1.79 -50.54 2.29
C ALA A 588 -3.06 -50.92 1.56
N ALA A 589 -4.15 -51.23 2.26
CA ALA A 589 -5.45 -51.55 1.67
C ALA A 589 -6.01 -50.36 0.86
N LEU A 590 -5.93 -49.16 1.39
CA LEU A 590 -6.34 -47.93 0.68
C LEU A 590 -5.49 -47.72 -0.58
N ALA A 591 -4.16 -47.83 -0.44
CA ALA A 591 -3.23 -47.63 -1.56
C ALA A 591 -3.44 -48.70 -2.66
N LEU A 592 -3.63 -49.96 -2.28
CA LEU A 592 -3.93 -51.05 -3.23
C LEU A 592 -5.30 -50.88 -3.88
N GLY A 593 -6.34 -50.49 -3.12
CA GLY A 593 -7.67 -50.19 -3.65
C GLY A 593 -7.63 -49.06 -4.66
N ALA A 594 -6.94 -47.96 -4.32
CA ALA A 594 -6.72 -46.82 -5.20
C ALA A 594 -5.93 -47.23 -6.46
N GLY A 595 -4.89 -48.01 -6.31
CA GLY A 595 -4.07 -48.53 -7.40
C GLY A 595 -4.86 -49.44 -8.34
N LEU A 596 -5.67 -50.36 -7.79
CA LEU A 596 -6.56 -51.22 -8.60
C LEU A 596 -7.62 -50.43 -9.36
N LEU A 597 -8.19 -49.40 -8.73
CA LEU A 597 -9.15 -48.51 -9.40
C LEU A 597 -8.44 -47.67 -10.48
N ALA A 598 -7.23 -47.22 -10.25
CA ALA A 598 -6.43 -46.49 -11.23
C ALA A 598 -6.10 -47.36 -12.44
N LEU A 599 -5.70 -48.62 -12.25
CA LEU A 599 -5.48 -49.58 -13.35
C LEU A 599 -6.73 -49.86 -14.17
N ARG A 600 -7.94 -49.82 -13.56
CA ARG A 600 -9.21 -49.97 -14.27
C ARG A 600 -9.59 -48.72 -15.07
N THR A 601 -9.22 -47.56 -14.62
CA THR A 601 -9.62 -46.26 -15.21
C THR A 601 -8.60 -45.72 -16.19
N ARG A 602 -7.33 -46.15 -16.09
CA ARG A 602 -6.21 -45.70 -16.93
C ARG A 602 -5.44 -46.89 -17.49
N PRO A 603 -5.76 -47.36 -18.71
CA PRO A 603 -5.14 -48.56 -19.29
C PRO A 603 -3.63 -48.42 -19.53
N ASP A 604 -3.12 -47.18 -19.65
CA ASP A 604 -1.70 -46.93 -19.91
C ASP A 604 -0.84 -46.92 -18.61
N LEU A 605 -1.46 -47.10 -17.45
CA LEU A 605 -0.74 -47.07 -16.16
C LEU A 605 -0.06 -48.44 -15.93
N THR A 606 1.25 -48.42 -15.65
CA THR A 606 2.00 -49.64 -15.32
C THR A 606 1.72 -50.09 -13.86
N SER A 607 1.97 -51.34 -13.58
CA SER A 607 1.71 -51.95 -12.25
C SER A 607 2.58 -51.37 -11.12
N TRP A 608 3.76 -50.82 -11.42
CA TRP A 608 4.66 -50.26 -10.44
C TRP A 608 4.11 -49.04 -9.69
N PRO A 609 3.74 -47.93 -10.37
CA PRO A 609 3.17 -46.79 -9.68
C PRO A 609 1.79 -47.08 -9.09
N ALA A 610 1.03 -48.05 -9.67
CA ALA A 610 -0.30 -48.35 -9.19
C ALA A 610 -0.30 -49.22 -7.92
N LEU A 611 0.46 -50.31 -7.90
CA LEU A 611 0.41 -51.33 -6.83
C LEU A 611 1.66 -51.37 -5.98
N GLY A 612 2.80 -50.87 -6.49
CA GLY A 612 4.09 -50.89 -5.79
C GLY A 612 4.04 -50.28 -4.38
N PRO A 613 3.60 -49.03 -4.20
CA PRO A 613 3.54 -48.39 -2.88
C PRO A 613 2.67 -49.15 -1.87
N GLY A 614 1.50 -49.66 -2.32
CA GLY A 614 0.61 -50.42 -1.45
C GLY A 614 1.19 -51.77 -1.04
N LEU A 615 1.85 -52.49 -1.97
CA LEU A 615 2.54 -53.74 -1.66
C LEU A 615 3.75 -53.56 -0.75
N VAL A 616 4.53 -52.49 -0.95
CA VAL A 616 5.64 -52.13 -0.06
C VAL A 616 5.13 -51.84 1.34
N ALA A 617 4.07 -51.04 1.47
CA ALA A 617 3.45 -50.74 2.76
C ALA A 617 2.84 -51.97 3.45
N ALA A 618 2.31 -52.94 2.67
CA ALA A 618 1.77 -54.16 3.24
C ALA A 618 2.82 -55.18 3.70
N LEU A 619 3.84 -55.37 2.87
CA LEU A 619 4.75 -56.51 3.04
C LEU A 619 6.06 -56.13 3.75
N LEU A 620 6.65 -54.94 3.44
CA LEU A 620 7.98 -54.62 3.88
C LEU A 620 8.09 -54.38 5.40
N PRO A 621 7.17 -53.68 6.09
CA PRO A 621 7.26 -53.49 7.55
C PRO A 621 7.18 -54.84 8.32
N SER A 622 6.25 -55.71 7.91
CA SER A 622 6.13 -57.04 8.51
C SER A 622 7.35 -57.92 8.24
N LEU A 623 7.93 -57.84 7.02
CA LEU A 623 9.18 -58.53 6.70
C LEU A 623 10.32 -58.04 7.57
N LEU A 624 10.53 -56.72 7.73
CA LEU A 624 11.55 -56.17 8.56
C LEU A 624 11.38 -56.55 10.05
N SER A 625 10.13 -56.57 10.53
CA SER A 625 9.82 -57.05 11.88
C SER A 625 10.15 -58.52 12.09
N VAL A 626 9.94 -59.35 11.09
CA VAL A 626 10.29 -60.77 11.12
C VAL A 626 11.80 -60.98 11.07
N LEU A 627 12.52 -60.21 10.27
CA LEU A 627 13.97 -60.34 10.09
C LEU A 627 14.77 -59.78 11.28
N ALA A 628 14.31 -58.69 11.90
CA ALA A 628 15.00 -57.98 12.97
C ALA A 628 14.48 -58.33 14.38
N GLY A 629 13.31 -58.97 14.48
CA GLY A 629 12.71 -59.29 15.79
C GLY A 629 13.39 -60.46 16.50
N PRO A 630 13.66 -60.36 17.81
CA PRO A 630 14.26 -61.45 18.58
C PRO A 630 13.28 -62.62 18.85
N ASP A 631 11.98 -62.33 18.82
CA ASP A 631 10.95 -63.31 19.20
C ASP A 631 10.50 -64.17 18.02
N PRO A 632 10.23 -65.46 18.24
CA PRO A 632 9.64 -66.33 17.24
C PRO A 632 8.19 -65.91 16.99
N GLN A 633 7.93 -65.39 15.81
CA GLN A 633 6.58 -64.94 15.39
C GLN A 633 5.99 -65.85 14.29
N PRO A 634 5.58 -67.08 14.61
CA PRO A 634 5.21 -68.08 13.62
C PRO A 634 4.01 -67.65 12.77
N TRP A 635 2.98 -67.08 13.40
CA TRP A 635 1.78 -66.63 12.69
C TRP A 635 2.06 -65.47 11.74
N ARG A 636 2.92 -64.50 12.16
CA ARG A 636 3.30 -63.38 11.28
C ARG A 636 4.07 -63.85 10.05
N ARG A 637 4.98 -64.78 10.20
CA ARG A 637 5.73 -65.41 9.08
C ARG A 637 4.80 -66.13 8.11
N LEU A 638 3.88 -66.92 8.65
CA LEU A 638 2.92 -67.71 7.86
C LEU A 638 1.99 -66.77 7.08
N LEU A 639 1.42 -65.73 7.75
CA LEU A 639 0.54 -64.76 7.11
C LEU A 639 1.29 -63.94 6.08
N LEU A 640 2.52 -63.49 6.37
CA LEU A 640 3.36 -62.76 5.45
C LEU A 640 3.69 -63.59 4.20
N GLY A 641 4.06 -64.87 4.41
CA GLY A 641 4.33 -65.81 3.33
C GLY A 641 3.09 -66.06 2.47
N ALA A 642 1.93 -66.29 3.08
CA ALA A 642 0.67 -66.45 2.39
C ALA A 642 0.27 -65.18 1.57
N ALA A 643 0.45 -63.99 2.18
CA ALA A 643 0.16 -62.70 1.49
C ALA A 643 1.13 -62.51 0.30
N ALA A 644 2.42 -62.74 0.50
CA ALA A 644 3.40 -62.63 -0.58
C ALA A 644 3.18 -63.65 -1.71
N LEU A 645 2.83 -64.90 -1.36
CA LEU A 645 2.43 -65.90 -2.38
C LEU A 645 1.18 -65.45 -3.11
N GLY A 646 0.16 -64.98 -2.41
CA GLY A 646 -1.05 -64.44 -3.04
C GLY A 646 -0.76 -63.28 -3.99
N ALA A 647 0.16 -62.38 -3.60
CA ALA A 647 0.59 -61.28 -4.48
C ALA A 647 1.29 -61.78 -5.74
N VAL A 648 2.17 -62.80 -5.62
CA VAL A 648 2.85 -63.43 -6.77
C VAL A 648 1.81 -64.08 -7.73
N LEU A 649 0.89 -64.88 -7.18
CA LEU A 649 -0.12 -65.60 -7.97
C LEU A 649 -1.07 -64.60 -8.66
N ALA A 650 -1.53 -63.58 -7.96
CA ALA A 650 -2.38 -62.55 -8.54
C ALA A 650 -1.64 -61.74 -9.62
N GLY A 651 -0.37 -61.44 -9.37
CA GLY A 651 0.50 -60.73 -10.31
C GLY A 651 0.76 -61.56 -11.58
N ALA A 652 1.04 -62.86 -11.40
CA ALA A 652 1.26 -63.80 -12.53
C ALA A 652 -0.02 -63.97 -13.36
N ALA A 653 -1.18 -64.16 -12.70
CA ALA A 653 -2.47 -64.32 -13.37
C ALA A 653 -2.88 -63.08 -14.17
N ARG A 654 -2.55 -61.89 -13.66
CA ARG A 654 -2.91 -60.59 -14.29
C ARG A 654 -1.80 -59.98 -15.11
N ARG A 655 -0.64 -60.63 -15.17
CA ARG A 655 0.58 -60.16 -15.87
C ARG A 655 1.10 -58.82 -15.28
N TRP A 656 0.99 -58.60 -13.97
CA TRP A 656 1.47 -57.43 -13.28
C TRP A 656 2.88 -57.67 -12.71
N GLN A 657 3.83 -56.86 -13.14
CA GLN A 657 5.25 -57.00 -12.75
C GLN A 657 5.50 -56.72 -11.26
N ALA A 658 4.94 -55.61 -10.69
CA ALA A 658 5.20 -55.21 -9.32
C ALA A 658 4.80 -56.25 -8.26
N PRO A 659 3.61 -56.87 -8.29
CA PRO A 659 3.25 -57.90 -7.32
C PRO A 659 4.12 -59.14 -7.43
N VAL A 660 4.53 -59.55 -8.64
CA VAL A 660 5.40 -60.68 -8.86
C VAL A 660 6.78 -60.43 -8.26
N LEU A 661 7.38 -59.30 -8.53
CA LEU A 661 8.73 -58.98 -8.05
C LEU A 661 8.78 -58.70 -6.54
N LEU A 662 7.84 -57.91 -6.02
CA LEU A 662 7.80 -57.61 -4.58
C LEU A 662 7.41 -58.81 -3.75
N GLY A 663 6.37 -59.55 -4.16
CA GLY A 663 5.98 -60.80 -3.49
C GLY A 663 7.07 -61.87 -3.56
N GLY A 664 7.65 -62.06 -4.75
CA GLY A 664 8.78 -62.97 -4.93
C GLY A 664 10.02 -62.63 -4.09
N GLY A 665 10.34 -61.32 -4.02
CA GLY A 665 11.44 -60.86 -3.16
C GLY A 665 11.21 -61.14 -1.68
N VAL A 666 9.97 -60.91 -1.21
CA VAL A 666 9.59 -61.20 0.20
C VAL A 666 9.64 -62.70 0.49
N LEU A 667 9.13 -63.53 -0.45
CA LEU A 667 9.23 -65.00 -0.28
C LEU A 667 10.67 -65.48 -0.28
N ALA A 668 11.52 -64.94 -1.14
CA ALA A 668 12.94 -65.27 -1.17
C ALA A 668 13.65 -64.89 0.14
N ALA A 669 13.37 -63.66 0.66
CA ALA A 669 13.91 -63.18 1.90
C ALA A 669 13.47 -64.04 3.12
N LEU A 670 12.17 -64.40 3.16
CA LEU A 670 11.61 -65.30 4.16
C LEU A 670 12.26 -66.68 4.11
N ALA A 671 12.36 -67.26 2.91
CA ALA A 671 12.97 -68.58 2.68
C ALA A 671 14.45 -68.58 3.13
N LEU A 672 15.19 -67.53 2.80
CA LEU A 672 16.57 -67.34 3.20
C LEU A 672 16.71 -67.22 4.73
N HIS A 673 15.79 -66.47 5.35
CA HIS A 673 15.75 -66.31 6.82
C HIS A 673 15.45 -67.63 7.54
N GLU A 674 14.45 -68.40 7.05
CA GLU A 674 14.14 -69.72 7.62
C GLU A 674 15.27 -70.73 7.39
N LEU A 675 15.95 -70.67 6.27
CA LEU A 675 17.13 -71.49 5.99
C LEU A 675 18.28 -71.13 6.95
N ALA A 676 18.48 -69.82 7.18
CA ALA A 676 19.50 -69.35 8.13
C ALA A 676 19.21 -69.80 9.59
N ARG A 677 17.94 -69.82 9.99
CA ARG A 677 17.54 -70.34 11.32
C ARG A 677 17.61 -71.82 11.44
N GLY A 678 17.37 -72.56 10.39
CA GLY A 678 17.50 -74.02 10.32
C GLY A 678 18.97 -74.47 10.28
N TRP A 679 19.91 -73.53 10.11
CA TRP A 679 21.33 -73.85 9.92
C TRP A 679 21.93 -74.70 11.02
N ASP A 680 21.50 -74.56 12.27
CA ASP A 680 21.99 -75.33 13.41
C ASP A 680 21.27 -76.66 13.64
N LEU A 681 20.14 -76.88 12.92
CA LEU A 681 19.33 -78.09 13.06
C LEU A 681 19.82 -79.25 12.16
N LEU A 682 20.62 -78.94 11.16
CA LEU A 682 21.12 -79.94 10.21
C LEU A 682 22.65 -79.99 10.22
N PRO A 683 23.26 -81.15 10.12
CA PRO A 683 24.72 -81.30 10.07
C PRO A 683 25.28 -80.49 8.86
N ARG A 684 26.37 -79.78 9.14
CA ARG A 684 27.02 -78.84 8.20
C ARG A 684 27.38 -79.42 6.84
N TRP A 685 27.65 -80.77 6.75
CA TRP A 685 27.98 -81.47 5.54
C TRP A 685 26.78 -81.50 4.54
N ILE A 686 25.52 -81.47 5.03
CA ILE A 686 24.34 -81.45 4.21
C ILE A 686 24.26 -80.13 3.40
N TYR A 687 24.52 -79.02 4.06
CA TYR A 687 24.54 -77.69 3.39
C TYR A 687 25.66 -77.57 2.36
N LEU A 688 26.86 -78.07 2.71
CA LEU A 688 28.00 -78.13 1.78
C LEU A 688 27.72 -79.08 0.60
N GLY A 689 27.10 -80.22 0.88
CA GLY A 689 26.71 -81.18 -0.14
C GLY A 689 25.63 -80.64 -1.10
N VAL A 690 24.56 -80.07 -0.55
CA VAL A 690 23.49 -79.48 -1.34
C VAL A 690 23.98 -78.25 -2.09
N GLY A 691 24.76 -77.37 -1.42
CA GLY A 691 25.38 -76.20 -2.07
C GLY A 691 26.36 -76.58 -3.18
N GLY A 692 27.18 -77.54 -2.95
CA GLY A 692 28.10 -78.11 -3.96
C GLY A 692 27.35 -78.73 -5.16
N LEU A 693 26.33 -79.54 -4.90
CA LEU A 693 25.46 -80.12 -5.94
C LEU A 693 24.69 -79.04 -6.71
N ALA A 694 24.19 -78.01 -6.02
CA ALA A 694 23.55 -76.86 -6.63
C ALA A 694 24.51 -76.06 -7.52
N LEU A 695 25.75 -75.83 -7.07
CA LEU A 695 26.79 -75.19 -7.89
C LEU A 695 27.20 -76.00 -9.10
N ILE A 696 27.31 -77.33 -8.96
CA ILE A 696 27.59 -78.22 -10.06
C ILE A 696 26.41 -78.23 -11.05
N GLY A 697 25.19 -78.33 -10.57
CA GLY A 697 23.97 -78.22 -11.38
C GLY A 697 23.84 -76.86 -12.08
N LEU A 698 24.23 -75.75 -11.39
CA LEU A 698 24.31 -74.42 -11.95
C LEU A 698 25.38 -74.36 -13.05
N ALA A 699 26.56 -74.89 -12.85
CA ALA A 699 27.65 -74.94 -13.81
C ALA A 699 27.30 -75.79 -15.05
N ALA A 700 26.74 -77.00 -14.82
CA ALA A 700 26.29 -77.89 -15.90
C ALA A 700 25.16 -77.34 -16.73
N SER A 701 24.33 -76.46 -16.17
CA SER A 701 23.20 -75.86 -16.85
C SER A 701 23.41 -74.40 -17.28
N TYR A 702 24.64 -73.87 -17.17
CA TYR A 702 24.98 -72.47 -17.39
C TYR A 702 24.59 -71.95 -18.78
N GLU A 703 24.84 -72.70 -19.82
CA GLU A 703 24.47 -72.34 -21.19
C GLU A 703 22.95 -72.39 -21.49
N ARG A 704 22.24 -73.34 -20.90
CA ARG A 704 20.79 -73.43 -20.97
C ARG A 704 20.15 -72.29 -20.17
N ARG A 705 20.65 -71.99 -19.00
CA ARG A 705 20.15 -70.92 -18.13
C ARG A 705 20.38 -69.53 -18.72
N ARG A 706 21.44 -69.29 -19.45
CA ARG A 706 21.67 -67.99 -20.12
C ARG A 706 20.57 -67.72 -21.14
N ARG A 707 20.06 -68.71 -21.80
CA ARG A 707 18.91 -68.62 -22.71
C ARG A 707 17.58 -68.50 -21.94
N ASP A 708 17.47 -69.18 -20.80
CA ASP A 708 16.27 -69.18 -19.98
C ASP A 708 16.17 -67.91 -19.14
N LEU A 709 17.28 -67.31 -18.66
CA LEU A 709 17.33 -66.01 -18.04
C LEU A 709 16.99 -64.89 -19.02
N ALA A 710 17.41 -65.02 -20.27
CA ALA A 710 16.98 -64.09 -21.32
C ALA A 710 15.44 -64.22 -21.57
N ARG A 711 14.93 -65.44 -21.60
CA ARG A 711 13.47 -65.69 -21.73
C ARG A 711 12.68 -65.22 -20.48
N LEU A 712 13.22 -65.43 -19.23
CA LEU A 712 12.61 -64.94 -18.02
C LEU A 712 12.61 -63.41 -17.97
N ARG A 713 13.67 -62.77 -18.44
CA ARG A 713 13.77 -61.33 -18.54
C ARG A 713 12.76 -60.76 -19.55
N ASP A 714 12.60 -61.47 -20.68
CA ASP A 714 11.60 -61.16 -21.70
C ASP A 714 10.16 -61.40 -21.20
N VAL A 715 9.94 -62.49 -20.44
CA VAL A 715 8.63 -62.77 -19.80
C VAL A 715 8.32 -61.72 -18.72
N VAL A 716 9.29 -61.37 -17.87
CA VAL A 716 9.11 -60.34 -16.85
C VAL A 716 8.94 -58.96 -17.48
N ALA A 717 9.64 -58.64 -18.58
CA ALA A 717 9.47 -57.40 -19.32
C ALA A 717 8.11 -57.30 -20.06
N ARG A 718 7.45 -58.44 -20.35
CA ARG A 718 6.10 -58.49 -20.94
C ARG A 718 4.98 -58.44 -19.89
N LEU A 719 5.32 -58.46 -18.60
CA LEU A 719 4.42 -58.17 -17.49
C LEU A 719 4.36 -56.63 -17.35
N GLY A 720 3.40 -55.93 -17.91
CA GLY A 720 3.26 -54.50 -17.95
C GLY A 720 2.60 -53.91 -16.71
#